data_d61eaf61c39c277afafb2d2b2359e3e2
#
_entry.id   d61eaf61c39c277afafb2d2b2359e3e2
#
_cell.length_a   1.000
_cell.length_b   1.000
_cell.length_c   1.000
_cell.angle_alpha   90.00
_cell.angle_beta   90.00
_cell.angle_gamma   90.00
#
_symmetry.space_group_name_H-M   'P 1'
#
loop_
_entity.id
_entity.type
_entity.pdbx_description
1 polymer ?
#
loop_
_entity_poly.entity_id
_entity_poly.type
_entity_poly.pdbx_seq_one_letter_code
_entity_poly.pdbx_strand_id
1 'polypeptide(L)'
;MLPEWNGTLFRIVLDSSLRISLVAAVVAIILITMRVRAGGVRHAAWTAVLCAMLLMPVLPYCIPSIALPIAVPSANVPPIPATPETPPLRRVAEGPEVTPPTAALMEQPAPVPEIPPARGPVWPIVALAVYAVGAVILLSRLFLGWRAMQQMTRASQELVVEPGRETIATQISGATPICESSLVSTPLTVGVILPKIILPTAWRLWPDEKLRAVLAHELAHVQRRDPLVALLAQLNRCLFWFHPLAWWLERKLATTAEHACDDAAVRTTGEARRYAEVLLDMAEAVRRSGGRLSWQGVGANGIGLLGQRIDRILRGDLLREVSRTRKVVVAVGCAAAIFLIVACRQQPKPLTPLQEDPKFAAERAQEKARSDFIKAAREMNAQQVADLEATLKKNPEDLVALEKLLVFYAPISERVKGEKDKWAPMCAQVIGEKECIAARRPHILWLIEHHPDNELAGDWGARIYPTPLDPLPDPAGYAEAKKLWLAQAARPDAGVQVFSNAAQFFEAADKPLAEKMLLRAQALDPKGRWSYSLGRLYAFALAGSNSSTPLNVVRTVSLADAHSPYAQEIRKKLAESTDVELLTAAGDYLAWDRRLYQDKKIDFDPVALGKSYLERALQLNPQATQARNMLMVLQSAERNGAISAPLRNVPWGSQFQTISALPDADRFKLLPDQADYAYLMGENADYYEHKQLTTDDDRQQADYYKRNQIIPKDAWERARKYAEDELRLAVKFRNDPDYGTAIFRANVTLGTIALREGDRNAAVRYMLEASKAPASDELAFSTGALTLRLLKYLLQSGERESVISFMEYLAKVDVRQKDYWLESVAAVKNGRMPIWYQATMTKQ
;
A
#
# COMPACT_ATOMS: atom_id res chain seq x y z
N MET A 1 15.51 9.69 -10.97
CA MET A 1 14.28 10.06 -11.75
C MET A 1 14.06 9.26 -13.04
N LEU A 2 14.99 8.45 -13.56
CA LEU A 2 14.80 7.67 -14.81
C LEU A 2 14.25 6.24 -14.70
N PRO A 3 14.27 5.51 -13.56
CA PRO A 3 13.76 4.11 -13.49
C PRO A 3 12.25 3.95 -13.44
N GLU A 4 11.51 4.90 -12.89
CA GLU A 4 10.05 4.78 -12.71
C GLU A 4 9.24 4.99 -13.99
N TRP A 5 9.70 5.82 -14.90
CA TRP A 5 9.07 6.10 -16.19
C TRP A 5 9.05 4.89 -17.13
N ASN A 6 10.05 4.00 -17.04
CA ASN A 6 10.18 2.86 -17.95
C ASN A 6 9.08 1.78 -17.74
N GLY A 7 8.66 1.55 -16.50
CA GLY A 7 7.57 0.60 -16.19
C GLY A 7 6.20 1.12 -16.62
N THR A 8 5.96 2.41 -16.45
CA THR A 8 4.68 3.06 -16.79
C THR A 8 4.50 3.15 -18.30
N LEU A 9 5.54 3.57 -19.05
CA LEU A 9 5.51 3.64 -20.52
C LEU A 9 5.29 2.26 -21.13
N PHE A 10 5.97 1.22 -20.65
CA PHE A 10 5.78 -0.14 -21.15
C PHE A 10 4.34 -0.63 -20.94
N ARG A 11 3.73 -0.36 -19.79
CA ARG A 11 2.32 -0.71 -19.51
C ARG A 11 1.35 0.03 -20.42
N ILE A 12 1.55 1.33 -20.65
CA ILE A 12 0.71 2.14 -21.58
C ILE A 12 0.79 1.57 -23.00
N VAL A 13 1.99 1.21 -23.47
CA VAL A 13 2.19 0.65 -24.80
C VAL A 13 1.54 -0.73 -24.93
N LEU A 14 1.67 -1.58 -23.93
CA LEU A 14 1.06 -2.92 -23.94
C LEU A 14 -0.47 -2.87 -23.90
N ASP A 15 -1.04 -2.07 -23.00
CA ASP A 15 -2.51 -1.87 -22.88
C ASP A 15 -3.07 -1.27 -24.17
N SER A 16 -2.41 -0.24 -24.73
CA SER A 16 -2.80 0.36 -26.01
C SER A 16 -2.76 -0.66 -27.14
N SER A 17 -1.73 -1.52 -27.20
CA SER A 17 -1.57 -2.56 -28.23
C SER A 17 -2.68 -3.61 -28.15
N LEU A 18 -3.06 -4.02 -26.94
CA LEU A 18 -4.14 -5.00 -26.74
C LEU A 18 -5.50 -4.42 -27.15
N ARG A 19 -5.81 -3.20 -26.69
CA ARG A 19 -7.08 -2.52 -26.99
C ARG A 19 -7.26 -2.26 -28.47
N ILE A 20 -6.23 -1.79 -29.16
CA ILE A 20 -6.33 -1.51 -30.60
C ILE A 20 -6.47 -2.80 -31.42
N SER A 21 -5.85 -3.90 -31.00
CA SER A 21 -6.05 -5.20 -31.62
C SER A 21 -7.49 -5.65 -31.50
N LEU A 22 -8.13 -5.44 -30.33
CA LEU A 22 -9.53 -5.73 -30.12
C LEU A 22 -10.45 -4.84 -30.97
N VAL A 23 -10.17 -3.51 -31.02
CA VAL A 23 -10.90 -2.58 -31.91
C VAL A 23 -10.82 -3.03 -33.35
N ALA A 24 -9.63 -3.38 -33.85
CA ALA A 24 -9.44 -3.84 -35.22
C ALA A 24 -10.24 -5.13 -35.51
N ALA A 25 -10.23 -6.09 -34.56
CA ALA A 25 -11.00 -7.33 -34.68
C ALA A 25 -12.53 -7.06 -34.76
N VAL A 26 -13.06 -6.20 -33.88
CA VAL A 26 -14.47 -5.85 -33.84
C VAL A 26 -14.88 -5.12 -35.15
N VAL A 27 -14.08 -4.16 -35.63
CA VAL A 27 -14.33 -3.48 -36.92
C VAL A 27 -14.28 -4.47 -38.07
N ALA A 28 -13.34 -5.43 -38.07
CA ALA A 28 -13.30 -6.50 -39.08
C ALA A 28 -14.60 -7.34 -39.10
N ILE A 29 -15.08 -7.73 -37.90
CA ILE A 29 -16.33 -8.48 -37.73
C ILE A 29 -17.52 -7.66 -38.26
N ILE A 30 -17.63 -6.38 -37.90
CA ILE A 30 -18.69 -5.49 -38.39
C ILE A 30 -18.67 -5.44 -39.93
N LEU A 31 -17.52 -5.23 -40.56
CA LEU A 31 -17.37 -5.17 -42.00
C LEU A 31 -17.74 -6.49 -42.71
N ILE A 32 -17.43 -7.63 -42.10
CA ILE A 32 -17.75 -8.97 -42.61
C ILE A 32 -19.23 -9.27 -42.46
N THR A 33 -19.81 -9.10 -41.27
CA THR A 33 -21.22 -9.39 -40.97
C THR A 33 -22.16 -8.52 -41.81
N MET A 34 -21.81 -7.22 -41.93
CA MET A 34 -22.56 -6.29 -42.77
C MET A 34 -22.26 -6.46 -44.28
N ARG A 35 -21.40 -7.43 -44.65
CA ARG A 35 -21.02 -7.73 -46.04
C ARG A 35 -20.67 -6.47 -46.84
N VAL A 36 -19.86 -5.56 -46.23
CA VAL A 36 -19.46 -4.29 -46.85
C VAL A 36 -18.44 -4.56 -47.97
N ARG A 37 -18.84 -4.36 -49.26
CA ARG A 37 -17.95 -4.55 -50.41
C ARG A 37 -17.40 -3.23 -50.96
N ALA A 38 -18.05 -2.10 -50.71
CA ALA A 38 -17.65 -0.78 -51.21
C ALA A 38 -16.28 -0.33 -50.64
N GLY A 39 -15.35 -0.03 -51.56
CA GLY A 39 -13.98 0.36 -51.24
C GLY A 39 -13.91 1.58 -50.29
N GLY A 40 -14.69 2.62 -50.56
CA GLY A 40 -14.71 3.84 -49.78
C GLY A 40 -15.17 3.65 -48.32
N VAL A 41 -16.19 2.80 -48.07
CA VAL A 41 -16.67 2.53 -46.69
C VAL A 41 -15.65 1.72 -45.91
N ARG A 42 -15.02 0.73 -46.54
CA ARG A 42 -13.93 -0.06 -45.90
C ARG A 42 -12.72 0.80 -45.60
N HIS A 43 -12.34 1.70 -46.51
CA HIS A 43 -11.25 2.62 -46.31
C HIS A 43 -11.52 3.54 -45.09
N ALA A 44 -12.70 4.16 -45.02
CA ALA A 44 -13.10 5.02 -43.90
C ALA A 44 -13.08 4.28 -42.55
N ALA A 45 -13.59 3.03 -42.51
CA ALA A 45 -13.56 2.20 -41.29
C ALA A 45 -12.11 1.90 -40.82
N TRP A 46 -11.22 1.55 -41.72
CA TRP A 46 -9.80 1.32 -41.38
C TRP A 46 -9.05 2.60 -41.05
N THR A 47 -9.43 3.73 -41.66
CA THR A 47 -8.90 5.05 -41.25
C THR A 47 -9.30 5.39 -39.80
N ALA A 48 -10.54 5.08 -39.37
CA ALA A 48 -10.96 5.25 -38.01
C ALA A 48 -10.13 4.38 -37.03
N VAL A 49 -9.82 3.12 -37.41
CA VAL A 49 -8.92 2.26 -36.62
C VAL A 49 -7.49 2.85 -36.53
N LEU A 50 -6.98 3.40 -37.66
CA LEU A 50 -5.68 4.10 -37.67
C LEU A 50 -5.66 5.29 -36.72
N CYS A 51 -6.67 6.15 -36.76
CA CYS A 51 -6.80 7.30 -35.87
C CYS A 51 -6.91 6.83 -34.39
N ALA A 52 -7.70 5.79 -34.12
CA ALA A 52 -7.81 5.19 -32.79
C ALA A 52 -6.47 4.65 -32.31
N MET A 53 -5.66 4.00 -33.17
CA MET A 53 -4.33 3.50 -32.81
C MET A 53 -3.37 4.62 -32.42
N LEU A 54 -3.34 5.70 -33.19
CA LEU A 54 -2.49 6.87 -32.92
C LEU A 54 -2.91 7.60 -31.63
N LEU A 55 -4.19 7.67 -31.33
CA LEU A 55 -4.76 8.37 -30.18
C LEU A 55 -4.86 7.48 -28.93
N MET A 56 -4.76 6.14 -29.06
CA MET A 56 -4.96 5.19 -27.96
C MET A 56 -4.13 5.46 -26.70
N PRO A 57 -2.87 5.94 -26.75
CA PRO A 57 -2.13 6.27 -25.55
C PRO A 57 -2.73 7.43 -24.75
N VAL A 58 -3.48 8.33 -25.40
CA VAL A 58 -4.05 9.55 -24.79
C VAL A 58 -5.56 9.44 -24.56
N LEU A 59 -6.27 8.73 -25.42
CA LEU A 59 -7.72 8.62 -25.42
C LEU A 59 -8.33 8.16 -24.09
N PRO A 60 -7.72 7.19 -23.36
CA PRO A 60 -8.22 6.76 -22.05
C PRO A 60 -8.20 7.85 -20.97
N TYR A 61 -7.42 8.92 -21.14
CA TYR A 61 -7.38 10.05 -20.19
C TYR A 61 -8.45 11.11 -20.50
N CYS A 62 -8.99 11.10 -21.73
CA CYS A 62 -9.98 12.07 -22.20
C CYS A 62 -11.43 11.56 -22.11
N ILE A 63 -11.65 10.26 -22.03
CA ILE A 63 -12.99 9.65 -22.03
C ILE A 63 -13.32 9.17 -20.61
N PRO A 64 -14.52 9.54 -20.07
CA PRO A 64 -14.94 9.03 -18.76
C PRO A 64 -15.07 7.51 -18.78
N SER A 65 -14.54 6.86 -17.74
CA SER A 65 -14.54 5.41 -17.60
C SER A 65 -15.94 4.87 -17.28
N ILE A 66 -16.39 3.86 -18.02
CA ILE A 66 -17.64 3.14 -17.76
C ILE A 66 -17.29 1.87 -16.97
N ALA A 67 -17.77 1.78 -15.72
CA ALA A 67 -17.67 0.56 -14.93
C ALA A 67 -18.66 -0.48 -15.43
N LEU A 68 -18.19 -1.61 -15.98
CA LEU A 68 -19.05 -2.76 -16.27
C LEU A 68 -19.23 -3.58 -14.99
N PRO A 69 -20.45 -3.73 -14.44
CA PRO A 69 -20.71 -4.64 -13.33
C PRO A 69 -20.67 -6.09 -13.86
N ILE A 70 -19.55 -6.77 -13.65
CA ILE A 70 -19.49 -8.23 -13.88
C ILE A 70 -20.10 -8.87 -12.62
N ALA A 71 -21.32 -9.39 -12.73
CA ALA A 71 -21.96 -10.18 -11.69
C ALA A 71 -21.22 -11.52 -11.56
N VAL A 72 -20.42 -11.66 -10.50
CA VAL A 72 -19.92 -12.98 -10.08
C VAL A 72 -21.06 -13.66 -9.29
N PRO A 73 -21.47 -14.87 -9.61
CA PRO A 73 -22.51 -15.56 -8.83
C PRO A 73 -22.01 -15.81 -7.42
N SER A 74 -22.67 -15.18 -6.44
CA SER A 74 -22.44 -15.45 -5.02
C SER A 74 -22.93 -16.85 -4.70
N ALA A 75 -22.02 -17.75 -4.29
CA ALA A 75 -22.40 -18.99 -3.67
C ALA A 75 -23.12 -18.70 -2.34
N ASN A 76 -24.37 -19.12 -2.23
CA ASN A 76 -25.12 -19.07 -0.98
C ASN A 76 -24.46 -19.98 0.06
N VAL A 77 -23.81 -19.38 1.05
CA VAL A 77 -23.34 -20.07 2.25
C VAL A 77 -24.43 -19.90 3.31
N PRO A 78 -24.96 -21.01 3.88
CA PRO A 78 -25.98 -20.91 4.94
C PRO A 78 -25.39 -20.26 6.19
N PRO A 79 -26.22 -19.55 7.00
CA PRO A 79 -25.77 -18.88 8.21
C PRO A 79 -25.31 -19.89 9.28
N ILE A 80 -24.10 -19.64 9.80
CA ILE A 80 -23.54 -20.40 10.94
C ILE A 80 -24.27 -19.96 12.21
N PRO A 81 -24.73 -20.90 13.08
CA PRO A 81 -25.40 -20.56 14.33
C PRO A 81 -24.46 -19.81 15.28
N ALA A 82 -24.99 -18.82 15.97
CA ALA A 82 -24.26 -18.00 16.93
C ALA A 82 -23.75 -18.86 18.10
N THR A 83 -22.43 -18.81 18.32
CA THR A 83 -21.77 -19.38 19.50
C THR A 83 -21.81 -18.37 20.65
N PRO A 84 -21.84 -18.81 21.91
CA PRO A 84 -22.00 -17.91 23.06
C PRO A 84 -20.78 -17.00 23.31
N GLU A 85 -21.08 -15.83 23.82
CA GLU A 85 -20.15 -14.71 24.05
C GLU A 85 -18.96 -15.11 24.90
N THR A 86 -17.76 -14.88 24.36
CA THR A 86 -16.49 -14.91 25.10
C THR A 86 -16.13 -13.49 25.57
N PRO A 87 -15.59 -13.33 26.80
CA PRO A 87 -15.29 -12.01 27.35
C PRO A 87 -14.12 -11.33 26.64
N PRO A 88 -14.01 -9.99 26.70
CA PRO A 88 -13.14 -9.19 25.84
C PRO A 88 -11.65 -9.45 26.08
N LEU A 89 -10.94 -9.72 25.01
CA LEU A 89 -9.48 -9.86 25.00
C LEU A 89 -8.80 -8.50 25.28
N ARG A 90 -8.01 -8.47 26.35
CA ARG A 90 -7.15 -7.34 26.74
C ARG A 90 -6.12 -7.08 25.66
N ARG A 91 -5.99 -5.83 25.21
CA ARG A 91 -4.93 -5.37 24.31
C ARG A 91 -3.56 -5.84 24.80
N VAL A 92 -2.79 -6.41 23.91
CA VAL A 92 -1.34 -6.60 24.09
C VAL A 92 -0.72 -5.20 24.06
N ALA A 93 -0.13 -4.80 25.19
CA ALA A 93 0.64 -3.57 25.27
C ALA A 93 1.85 -3.67 24.35
N GLU A 94 2.06 -2.63 23.55
CA GLU A 94 3.28 -2.48 22.75
C GLU A 94 4.51 -2.53 23.65
N GLY A 95 5.56 -3.20 23.17
CA GLY A 95 6.82 -3.35 23.88
C GLY A 95 7.51 -2.01 24.17
N PRO A 96 8.36 -1.93 25.18
CA PRO A 96 8.98 -0.68 25.63
C PRO A 96 9.95 -0.14 24.58
N GLU A 97 9.81 1.16 24.34
CA GLU A 97 10.73 2.00 23.58
C GLU A 97 12.14 1.92 24.17
N VAL A 98 13.10 1.50 23.37
CA VAL A 98 14.50 1.40 23.78
C VAL A 98 15.10 2.80 23.87
N THR A 99 15.34 3.29 25.06
CA THR A 99 16.11 4.52 25.29
C THR A 99 17.59 4.31 24.93
N PRO A 100 18.18 5.16 24.08
CA PRO A 100 19.58 5.02 23.70
C PRO A 100 20.53 5.51 24.80
N PRO A 101 21.72 4.89 24.97
CA PRO A 101 22.73 5.34 25.91
C PRO A 101 23.43 6.62 25.44
N THR A 102 23.80 7.45 26.41
CA THR A 102 24.48 8.74 26.26
C THR A 102 25.83 8.60 25.53
N ALA A 103 26.01 9.40 24.47
CA ALA A 103 27.21 9.39 23.64
C ALA A 103 28.40 10.02 24.30
N ALA A 104 29.52 9.30 24.36
CA ALA A 104 30.85 9.85 24.61
C ALA A 104 31.48 10.30 23.28
N LEU A 105 32.11 11.48 23.29
CA LEU A 105 32.81 12.09 22.16
C LEU A 105 33.95 11.19 21.65
N MET A 106 33.97 10.89 20.35
CA MET A 106 35.12 10.25 19.69
C MET A 106 35.45 10.96 18.37
N GLU A 107 36.76 10.96 18.07
CA GLU A 107 37.47 11.56 16.96
C GLU A 107 36.95 11.15 15.56
N GLN A 108 37.14 12.05 14.59
CA GLN A 108 36.73 11.88 13.19
C GLN A 108 37.55 10.79 12.47
N PRO A 109 36.93 9.83 11.80
CA PRO A 109 37.66 8.87 10.94
C PRO A 109 37.86 9.40 9.52
N ALA A 110 38.92 8.92 8.88
CA ALA A 110 39.39 9.27 7.54
C ALA A 110 38.37 8.91 6.41
N PRO A 111 38.43 9.54 5.23
CA PRO A 111 37.45 9.34 4.16
C PRO A 111 37.54 7.92 3.56
N VAL A 112 36.38 7.27 3.47
CA VAL A 112 36.21 5.91 2.95
C VAL A 112 35.94 5.98 1.43
N PRO A 113 36.53 5.10 0.59
CA PRO A 113 36.31 5.09 -0.85
C PRO A 113 34.85 4.73 -1.21
N GLU A 114 34.27 5.50 -2.13
CA GLU A 114 32.91 5.32 -2.66
C GLU A 114 32.79 3.97 -3.39
N ILE A 115 31.84 3.14 -2.94
CA ILE A 115 31.43 1.91 -3.64
C ILE A 115 30.40 2.31 -4.72
N PRO A 116 30.60 1.96 -6.01
CA PRO A 116 29.67 2.33 -7.06
C PRO A 116 28.28 1.69 -6.83
N PRO A 117 27.18 2.43 -7.13
CA PRO A 117 25.82 1.98 -6.89
C PRO A 117 25.50 0.71 -7.70
N ALA A 118 24.80 -0.23 -7.08
CA ALA A 118 24.33 -1.46 -7.73
C ALA A 118 23.46 -1.10 -8.95
N ARG A 119 23.90 -1.54 -10.14
CA ARG A 119 23.19 -1.27 -11.41
C ARG A 119 21.89 -2.06 -11.42
N GLY A 120 20.77 -1.33 -11.43
CA GLY A 120 19.45 -1.93 -11.67
C GLY A 120 19.40 -2.71 -13.00
N PRO A 121 18.39 -3.55 -13.25
CA PRO A 121 18.32 -4.39 -14.44
C PRO A 121 18.41 -3.55 -15.72
N VAL A 122 19.40 -3.82 -16.57
CA VAL A 122 19.75 -3.03 -17.76
C VAL A 122 18.74 -3.24 -18.90
N TRP A 123 17.95 -4.34 -18.86
CA TRP A 123 17.04 -4.71 -19.94
C TRP A 123 15.95 -3.66 -20.32
N PRO A 124 15.37 -2.83 -19.40
CA PRO A 124 14.41 -1.82 -19.81
C PRO A 124 15.07 -0.70 -20.62
N ILE A 125 16.30 -0.36 -20.28
CA ILE A 125 17.09 0.65 -21.02
C ILE A 125 17.43 0.12 -22.41
N VAL A 126 17.82 -1.15 -22.50
CA VAL A 126 18.11 -1.82 -23.78
C VAL A 126 16.85 -1.90 -24.65
N ALA A 127 15.71 -2.27 -24.07
CA ALA A 127 14.43 -2.31 -24.79
C ALA A 127 14.02 -0.93 -25.32
N LEU A 128 14.16 0.12 -24.51
CA LEU A 128 13.89 1.50 -24.91
C LEU A 128 14.87 1.97 -26.02
N ALA A 129 16.14 1.64 -25.91
CA ALA A 129 17.15 1.94 -26.91
C ALA A 129 16.84 1.26 -28.26
N VAL A 130 16.49 -0.04 -28.25
CA VAL A 130 16.08 -0.78 -29.45
C VAL A 130 14.83 -0.16 -30.06
N TYR A 131 13.82 0.19 -29.23
CA TYR A 131 12.64 0.90 -29.71
C TYR A 131 12.99 2.23 -30.38
N ALA A 132 13.80 3.04 -29.72
CA ALA A 132 14.21 4.36 -30.21
C ALA A 132 14.97 4.26 -31.53
N VAL A 133 15.93 3.32 -31.64
CA VAL A 133 16.69 3.08 -32.87
C VAL A 133 15.78 2.68 -34.03
N GLY A 134 14.85 1.76 -33.80
CA GLY A 134 13.88 1.35 -34.82
C GLY A 134 12.99 2.51 -35.28
N ALA A 135 12.47 3.29 -34.35
CA ALA A 135 11.65 4.47 -34.64
C ALA A 135 12.45 5.54 -35.41
N VAL A 136 13.68 5.86 -34.99
CA VAL A 136 14.55 6.84 -35.68
C VAL A 136 14.88 6.40 -37.10
N ILE A 137 15.20 5.13 -37.33
CA ILE A 137 15.46 4.60 -38.69
C ILE A 137 14.24 4.80 -39.59
N LEU A 138 13.03 4.44 -39.11
CA LEU A 138 11.80 4.56 -39.90
C LEU A 138 11.39 6.03 -40.11
N LEU A 139 11.52 6.88 -39.11
CA LEU A 139 11.26 8.32 -39.23
C LEU A 139 12.25 9.00 -40.20
N SER A 140 13.54 8.61 -40.17
CA SER A 140 14.53 9.11 -41.12
C SER A 140 14.18 8.69 -42.56
N ARG A 141 13.74 7.43 -42.77
CA ARG A 141 13.25 6.99 -44.07
C ARG A 141 12.02 7.77 -44.52
N LEU A 142 11.07 8.00 -43.62
CA LEU A 142 9.88 8.83 -43.91
C LEU A 142 10.27 10.23 -44.31
N PHE A 143 11.18 10.86 -43.55
CA PHE A 143 11.67 12.21 -43.84
C PHE A 143 12.41 12.31 -45.17
N LEU A 144 13.29 11.37 -45.48
CA LEU A 144 14.00 11.32 -46.77
C LEU A 144 13.01 11.17 -47.94
N GLY A 145 12.01 10.33 -47.78
CA GLY A 145 10.95 10.13 -48.73
C GLY A 145 10.10 11.40 -48.93
N TRP A 146 9.76 12.08 -47.85
CA TRP A 146 9.05 13.35 -47.92
C TRP A 146 9.88 14.43 -48.61
N ARG A 147 11.17 14.51 -48.36
CA ARG A 147 12.09 15.42 -49.10
C ARG A 147 12.16 15.12 -50.59
N ALA A 148 12.24 13.84 -50.98
CA ALA A 148 12.23 13.43 -52.36
C ALA A 148 10.93 13.84 -53.06
N MET A 149 9.78 13.65 -52.40
CA MET A 149 8.46 14.10 -52.86
C MET A 149 8.43 15.63 -53.03
N GLN A 150 8.92 16.37 -52.08
CA GLN A 150 8.97 17.85 -52.20
C GLN A 150 9.86 18.31 -53.38
N GLN A 151 10.96 17.64 -53.63
CA GLN A 151 11.83 17.95 -54.77
C GLN A 151 11.11 17.67 -56.11
N MET A 152 10.44 16.54 -56.20
CA MET A 152 9.68 16.14 -57.37
C MET A 152 8.50 17.10 -57.62
N THR A 153 7.81 17.54 -56.57
CA THR A 153 6.69 18.49 -56.69
C THR A 153 7.21 19.90 -57.12
N ARG A 154 8.40 20.29 -56.69
CA ARG A 154 9.01 21.56 -57.09
C ARG A 154 9.52 21.53 -58.54
N ALA A 155 9.93 20.35 -59.02
CA ALA A 155 10.39 20.17 -60.40
C ALA A 155 9.25 19.95 -61.41
N SER A 156 7.99 19.77 -60.94
CA SER A 156 6.85 19.66 -61.83
C SER A 156 6.38 21.03 -62.34
N GLN A 157 6.04 21.12 -63.61
CA GLN A 157 5.53 22.33 -64.24
C GLN A 157 4.00 22.32 -64.28
N GLU A 158 3.41 23.47 -64.02
CA GLU A 158 1.93 23.60 -64.12
C GLU A 158 1.50 23.40 -65.57
N LEU A 159 0.46 22.67 -65.77
CA LEU A 159 0.03 22.20 -67.10
C LEU A 159 -0.59 23.36 -67.85
N VAL A 160 0.04 23.80 -68.95
CA VAL A 160 -0.62 24.66 -69.94
C VAL A 160 -1.38 23.75 -70.93
N VAL A 161 -2.70 23.66 -70.78
CA VAL A 161 -3.56 22.75 -71.55
C VAL A 161 -3.91 23.38 -72.90
N GLU A 162 -3.78 22.63 -74.00
CA GLU A 162 -4.15 23.06 -75.34
C GLU A 162 -5.66 23.32 -75.44
N PRO A 163 -6.08 24.31 -76.30
CA PRO A 163 -7.51 24.58 -76.52
C PRO A 163 -8.26 23.32 -76.97
N GLY A 164 -9.37 22.96 -76.29
CA GLY A 164 -10.16 21.78 -76.53
C GLY A 164 -10.04 20.62 -75.50
N ARG A 165 -8.84 20.38 -74.97
CA ARG A 165 -8.63 19.41 -73.88
C ARG A 165 -8.68 20.04 -72.47
N GLU A 166 -8.57 21.36 -72.43
CA GLU A 166 -8.75 22.17 -71.21
C GLU A 166 -10.10 21.95 -70.58
N THR A 167 -11.16 21.78 -71.42
CA THR A 167 -12.50 21.49 -70.94
C THR A 167 -12.63 20.17 -70.22
N ILE A 168 -11.94 19.14 -70.67
CA ILE A 168 -11.94 17.83 -70.02
C ILE A 168 -11.19 17.90 -68.70
N ALA A 169 -10.04 18.53 -68.70
CA ALA A 169 -9.20 18.65 -67.46
C ALA A 169 -9.92 19.47 -66.42
N THR A 170 -10.44 20.66 -66.72
CA THR A 170 -11.13 21.57 -65.80
C THR A 170 -12.49 21.01 -65.36
N GLN A 171 -13.26 20.35 -66.23
CA GLN A 171 -14.55 19.73 -65.83
C GLN A 171 -14.39 18.61 -64.79
N ILE A 172 -13.28 17.86 -64.83
CA ILE A 172 -13.06 16.73 -63.97
C ILE A 172 -12.27 17.14 -62.73
N SER A 173 -11.16 17.89 -62.87
CA SER A 173 -10.29 18.27 -61.77
C SER A 173 -10.84 19.38 -60.87
N GLY A 174 -11.78 20.19 -61.37
CA GLY A 174 -12.29 21.34 -60.65
C GLY A 174 -11.16 22.34 -60.35
N ALA A 175 -10.98 22.70 -59.05
CA ALA A 175 -9.93 23.61 -58.61
C ALA A 175 -8.58 22.92 -58.30
N THR A 176 -8.43 21.59 -58.56
CA THR A 176 -7.19 20.85 -58.24
C THR A 176 -6.16 21.11 -59.31
N PRO A 177 -4.94 21.66 -58.98
CA PRO A 177 -3.88 21.91 -59.95
C PRO A 177 -3.36 20.61 -60.55
N ILE A 178 -3.27 20.58 -61.90
CA ILE A 178 -2.62 19.50 -62.63
C ILE A 178 -1.24 19.95 -63.07
N CYS A 179 -0.24 19.15 -62.87
CA CYS A 179 1.14 19.41 -63.22
C CYS A 179 1.65 18.28 -64.13
N GLU A 180 2.69 18.59 -64.93
CA GLU A 180 3.40 17.62 -65.76
C GLU A 180 4.84 17.45 -65.27
N SER A 181 5.35 16.21 -65.33
CA SER A 181 6.73 15.93 -64.97
C SER A 181 7.27 14.76 -65.79
N SER A 182 8.49 14.94 -66.31
CA SER A 182 9.23 13.88 -66.99
C SER A 182 9.85 12.85 -66.04
N LEU A 183 9.79 13.13 -64.75
CA LEU A 183 10.32 12.24 -63.68
C LEU A 183 9.32 11.13 -63.29
N VAL A 184 8.07 11.23 -63.72
CA VAL A 184 7.05 10.25 -63.42
C VAL A 184 6.65 9.44 -64.67
N SER A 185 6.49 8.13 -64.53
CA SER A 185 6.01 7.23 -65.58
C SER A 185 4.52 6.92 -65.47
N THR A 186 3.90 7.25 -64.34
CA THR A 186 2.48 7.05 -64.06
C THR A 186 1.88 8.31 -63.42
N PRO A 187 0.61 8.58 -63.62
CA PRO A 187 -0.09 9.61 -62.86
C PRO A 187 0.02 9.37 -61.37
N LEU A 188 0.05 10.40 -60.61
CA LEU A 188 0.04 10.30 -59.18
C LEU A 188 -0.47 11.58 -58.51
N THR A 189 -1.15 11.42 -57.37
CA THR A 189 -1.61 12.49 -56.53
C THR A 189 -0.63 12.75 -55.41
N VAL A 190 -0.16 13.99 -55.28
CA VAL A 190 0.80 14.42 -54.26
C VAL A 190 0.30 15.62 -53.46
N GLY A 191 0.85 15.80 -52.25
CA GLY A 191 0.52 16.93 -51.39
C GLY A 191 -0.52 16.58 -50.32
N VAL A 192 -0.21 16.88 -49.06
CA VAL A 192 -1.09 16.58 -47.92
C VAL A 192 -2.06 17.73 -47.66
N ILE A 193 -1.59 18.98 -47.73
CA ILE A 193 -2.39 20.19 -47.48
C ILE A 193 -2.98 20.73 -48.79
N LEU A 194 -2.15 20.87 -49.80
CA LEU A 194 -2.50 21.37 -51.12
C LEU A 194 -2.22 20.24 -52.15
N PRO A 195 -3.23 19.36 -52.40
CA PRO A 195 -3.04 18.23 -53.30
C PRO A 195 -2.93 18.70 -54.73
N LYS A 196 -2.00 18.06 -55.47
CA LYS A 196 -1.80 18.26 -56.91
C LYS A 196 -1.79 16.91 -57.62
N ILE A 197 -2.26 16.89 -58.87
CA ILE A 197 -2.17 15.71 -59.74
C ILE A 197 -0.98 15.91 -60.69
N ILE A 198 -0.08 14.95 -60.70
CA ILE A 198 1.11 15.01 -61.59
C ILE A 198 0.91 13.93 -62.71
N LEU A 199 0.94 14.35 -63.96
CA LEU A 199 0.84 13.49 -65.11
C LEU A 199 2.23 13.28 -65.76
N PRO A 200 2.49 12.07 -66.30
CA PRO A 200 3.72 11.85 -67.10
C PRO A 200 3.59 12.55 -68.42
N THR A 201 4.70 12.98 -69.06
CA THR A 201 4.73 13.69 -70.38
C THR A 201 4.00 12.93 -71.48
N ALA A 202 3.92 11.60 -71.38
CA ALA A 202 3.17 10.75 -72.33
C ALA A 202 1.63 10.97 -72.34
N TRP A 203 1.08 11.73 -71.37
CA TRP A 203 -0.35 12.01 -71.29
C TRP A 203 -0.88 12.72 -72.54
N ARG A 204 -0.03 13.46 -73.26
CA ARG A 204 -0.39 14.17 -74.47
C ARG A 204 -0.83 13.22 -75.63
N LEU A 205 -0.33 11.99 -75.61
CA LEU A 205 -0.66 10.96 -76.60
C LEU A 205 -1.85 10.07 -76.16
N TRP A 206 -2.47 10.34 -75.03
CA TRP A 206 -3.58 9.50 -74.57
C TRP A 206 -4.89 9.88 -75.23
N PRO A 207 -5.75 8.90 -75.56
CA PRO A 207 -7.12 9.15 -75.90
C PRO A 207 -7.89 9.90 -74.83
N ASP A 208 -8.88 10.71 -75.19
CA ASP A 208 -9.66 11.50 -74.25
C ASP A 208 -10.36 10.62 -73.16
N GLU A 209 -10.84 9.46 -73.55
CA GLU A 209 -11.43 8.49 -72.61
C GLU A 209 -10.42 7.99 -71.53
N LYS A 210 -9.19 7.70 -71.94
CA LYS A 210 -8.12 7.32 -71.04
C LYS A 210 -7.79 8.46 -70.08
N LEU A 211 -7.68 9.69 -70.58
CA LEU A 211 -7.42 10.88 -69.79
C LEU A 211 -8.54 11.10 -68.75
N ARG A 212 -9.82 10.98 -69.17
CA ARG A 212 -10.98 11.08 -68.27
C ARG A 212 -10.94 10.03 -67.17
N ALA A 213 -10.67 8.80 -67.48
CA ALA A 213 -10.59 7.70 -66.52
C ALA A 213 -9.49 7.90 -65.48
N VAL A 214 -8.31 8.32 -65.94
CA VAL A 214 -7.15 8.57 -65.05
C VAL A 214 -7.39 9.79 -64.15
N LEU A 215 -7.89 10.90 -64.71
CA LEU A 215 -8.21 12.08 -63.92
C LEU A 215 -9.31 11.81 -62.89
N ALA A 216 -10.32 11.03 -63.20
CA ALA A 216 -11.36 10.63 -62.27
C ALA A 216 -10.77 9.76 -61.11
N HIS A 217 -9.83 8.86 -61.42
CA HIS A 217 -9.12 8.06 -60.42
C HIS A 217 -8.28 8.95 -59.49
N GLU A 218 -7.41 9.81 -60.02
CA GLU A 218 -6.54 10.70 -59.25
C GLU A 218 -7.34 11.73 -58.43
N LEU A 219 -8.43 12.27 -59.03
CA LEU A 219 -9.32 13.19 -58.31
C LEU A 219 -10.00 12.51 -57.09
N ALA A 220 -10.31 11.22 -57.18
CA ALA A 220 -10.85 10.46 -56.06
C ALA A 220 -9.88 10.35 -54.91
N HIS A 221 -8.55 10.24 -55.16
CA HIS A 221 -7.49 10.35 -54.11
C HIS A 221 -7.48 11.73 -53.47
N VAL A 222 -7.60 12.80 -54.25
CA VAL A 222 -7.66 14.19 -53.78
C VAL A 222 -8.85 14.41 -52.85
N GLN A 223 -10.05 14.04 -53.32
CA GLN A 223 -11.33 14.25 -52.60
C GLN A 223 -11.36 13.50 -51.25
N ARG A 224 -10.73 12.34 -51.19
CA ARG A 224 -10.66 11.52 -49.96
C ARG A 224 -9.46 11.83 -49.09
N ARG A 225 -8.59 12.76 -49.53
CA ARG A 225 -7.33 13.07 -48.85
C ARG A 225 -6.46 11.84 -48.57
N ASP A 226 -6.39 10.91 -49.51
CA ASP A 226 -5.61 9.67 -49.37
C ASP A 226 -4.12 9.93 -49.08
N PRO A 227 -3.44 11.00 -49.61
CA PRO A 227 -2.08 11.34 -49.22
C PRO A 227 -1.89 11.64 -47.70
N LEU A 228 -2.90 12.26 -47.07
CA LEU A 228 -2.91 12.47 -45.63
C LEU A 228 -3.03 11.15 -44.87
N VAL A 229 -3.97 10.29 -45.27
CA VAL A 229 -4.17 8.97 -44.66
C VAL A 229 -2.90 8.11 -44.78
N ALA A 230 -2.24 8.14 -45.94
CA ALA A 230 -0.99 7.43 -46.19
C ALA A 230 0.14 7.94 -45.28
N LEU A 231 0.26 9.26 -45.10
CA LEU A 231 1.24 9.86 -44.19
C LEU A 231 0.97 9.43 -42.75
N LEU A 232 -0.30 9.47 -42.28
CA LEU A 232 -0.67 9.02 -40.96
C LEU A 232 -0.40 7.52 -40.75
N ALA A 233 -0.65 6.68 -41.77
CA ALA A 233 -0.34 5.26 -41.72
C ALA A 233 1.17 4.98 -41.62
N GLN A 234 1.99 5.75 -42.32
CA GLN A 234 3.44 5.65 -42.25
C GLN A 234 3.97 6.14 -40.90
N LEU A 235 3.43 7.25 -40.38
CA LEU A 235 3.75 7.73 -39.04
C LEU A 235 3.36 6.69 -37.95
N ASN A 236 2.18 6.12 -38.07
CA ASN A 236 1.72 5.03 -37.20
C ASN A 236 2.68 3.83 -37.22
N ARG A 237 3.15 3.43 -38.41
CA ARG A 237 4.16 2.39 -38.57
C ARG A 237 5.49 2.76 -37.92
N CYS A 238 5.91 4.02 -37.96
CA CYS A 238 7.15 4.47 -37.32
C CYS A 238 7.04 4.41 -35.79
N LEU A 239 5.90 4.79 -35.22
CA LEU A 239 5.66 4.80 -33.78
C LEU A 239 5.38 3.38 -33.22
N PHE A 240 4.59 2.56 -33.96
CA PHE A 240 4.19 1.22 -33.56
C PHE A 240 4.86 0.15 -34.45
N TRP A 241 6.13 0.35 -34.79
CA TRP A 241 6.85 -0.55 -35.71
C TRP A 241 6.95 -1.99 -35.23
N PHE A 242 6.93 -2.20 -33.92
CA PHE A 242 6.91 -3.54 -33.27
C PHE A 242 5.54 -4.21 -33.34
N HIS A 243 4.46 -3.49 -33.71
CA HIS A 243 3.10 -4.00 -33.72
C HIS A 243 2.70 -4.48 -35.12
N PRO A 244 2.37 -5.77 -35.32
CA PRO A 244 2.03 -6.31 -36.66
C PRO A 244 0.84 -5.60 -37.34
N LEU A 245 -0.12 -5.12 -36.51
CA LEU A 245 -1.29 -4.40 -37.02
C LEU A 245 -0.91 -3.08 -37.73
N ALA A 246 0.15 -2.38 -37.32
CA ALA A 246 0.58 -1.14 -37.96
C ALA A 246 1.00 -1.38 -39.42
N TRP A 247 1.75 -2.44 -39.67
CA TRP A 247 2.15 -2.87 -41.03
C TRP A 247 0.98 -3.37 -41.87
N TRP A 248 0.06 -4.10 -41.25
CA TRP A 248 -1.12 -4.58 -41.90
C TRP A 248 -2.08 -3.45 -42.28
N LEU A 249 -2.33 -2.49 -41.40
CA LEU A 249 -3.15 -1.32 -41.63
C LEU A 249 -2.63 -0.48 -42.80
N GLU A 250 -1.33 -0.19 -42.86
CA GLU A 250 -0.75 0.56 -43.97
C GLU A 250 -1.07 -0.11 -45.33
N ARG A 251 -0.83 -1.42 -45.45
CA ARG A 251 -1.13 -2.19 -46.65
C ARG A 251 -2.64 -2.22 -46.97
N LYS A 252 -3.47 -2.37 -45.91
CA LYS A 252 -4.90 -2.47 -46.04
C LYS A 252 -5.53 -1.15 -46.48
N LEU A 253 -5.04 -0.03 -45.93
CA LEU A 253 -5.48 1.31 -46.32
C LEU A 253 -5.10 1.61 -47.78
N ALA A 254 -3.87 1.32 -48.17
CA ALA A 254 -3.44 1.47 -49.57
C ALA A 254 -4.34 0.68 -50.53
N THR A 255 -4.58 -0.62 -50.25
CA THR A 255 -5.44 -1.46 -51.08
C THR A 255 -6.89 -0.96 -51.15
N THR A 256 -7.46 -0.51 -50.03
CA THR A 256 -8.84 -0.03 -49.99
C THR A 256 -8.97 1.37 -50.60
N ALA A 257 -7.91 2.18 -50.59
CA ALA A 257 -7.87 3.45 -51.34
C ALA A 257 -7.95 3.20 -52.83
N GLU A 258 -7.11 2.33 -53.40
CA GLU A 258 -7.14 1.95 -54.79
C GLU A 258 -8.56 1.43 -55.21
N HIS A 259 -9.15 0.54 -54.42
CA HIS A 259 -10.50 0.02 -54.69
C HIS A 259 -11.54 1.13 -54.71
N ALA A 260 -11.41 2.15 -53.86
CA ALA A 260 -12.39 3.25 -53.85
C ALA A 260 -12.19 4.21 -55.02
N CYS A 261 -10.95 4.41 -55.51
CA CYS A 261 -10.65 5.22 -56.68
C CYS A 261 -11.07 4.49 -57.94
N ASP A 262 -10.88 3.18 -58.02
CA ASP A 262 -11.46 2.35 -59.12
C ASP A 262 -12.98 2.46 -59.15
N ASP A 263 -13.66 2.38 -58.00
CA ASP A 263 -15.11 2.54 -57.89
C ASP A 263 -15.55 3.93 -58.41
N ALA A 264 -14.77 4.99 -58.17
CA ALA A 264 -15.07 6.33 -58.65
C ALA A 264 -14.81 6.48 -60.15
N ALA A 265 -13.68 5.96 -60.64
CA ALA A 265 -13.34 6.01 -62.07
C ALA A 265 -14.35 5.26 -62.94
N VAL A 266 -14.77 4.05 -62.53
CA VAL A 266 -15.81 3.29 -63.28
C VAL A 266 -17.16 4.01 -63.26
N ARG A 267 -17.56 4.70 -62.18
CA ARG A 267 -18.77 5.50 -62.16
C ARG A 267 -18.73 6.69 -63.12
N THR A 268 -17.58 7.29 -63.30
CA THR A 268 -17.38 8.45 -64.18
C THR A 268 -17.32 8.04 -65.67
N THR A 269 -16.69 6.89 -65.95
CA THR A 269 -16.55 6.36 -67.33
C THR A 269 -17.76 5.58 -67.77
N GLY A 270 -18.56 5.02 -66.87
CA GLY A 270 -19.74 4.20 -67.19
C GLY A 270 -19.44 2.77 -67.67
N GLU A 271 -18.18 2.42 -68.02
CA GLU A 271 -17.79 1.13 -68.61
C GLU A 271 -16.64 0.49 -67.88
N ALA A 272 -16.95 -0.54 -67.07
CA ALA A 272 -15.98 -1.28 -66.28
C ALA A 272 -14.89 -1.96 -67.13
N ARG A 273 -15.25 -2.50 -68.32
CA ARG A 273 -14.31 -3.18 -69.20
C ARG A 273 -13.26 -2.22 -69.76
N ARG A 274 -13.66 -1.08 -70.23
CA ARG A 274 -12.75 -0.06 -70.76
C ARG A 274 -11.82 0.47 -69.72
N TYR A 275 -12.32 0.69 -68.50
CA TYR A 275 -11.45 1.10 -67.38
C TYR A 275 -10.41 0.02 -67.01
N ALA A 276 -10.77 -1.26 -67.05
CA ALA A 276 -9.83 -2.36 -66.85
C ALA A 276 -8.74 -2.39 -67.95
N GLU A 277 -9.08 -2.10 -69.19
CA GLU A 277 -8.13 -1.97 -70.33
C GLU A 277 -7.17 -0.78 -70.11
N VAL A 278 -7.65 0.35 -69.59
CA VAL A 278 -6.81 1.51 -69.24
C VAL A 278 -5.81 1.15 -68.14
N LEU A 279 -6.22 0.38 -67.11
CA LEU A 279 -5.31 -0.08 -66.07
C LEU A 279 -4.25 -1.04 -66.61
N LEU A 280 -4.55 -1.90 -67.55
CA LEU A 280 -3.59 -2.80 -68.21
C LEU A 280 -2.58 -2.02 -69.03
N ASP A 281 -3.04 -1.05 -69.83
CA ASP A 281 -2.17 -0.16 -70.62
C ASP A 281 -1.20 0.62 -69.72
N MET A 282 -1.67 1.09 -68.58
CA MET A 282 -0.79 1.81 -67.62
C MET A 282 0.24 0.88 -66.96
N ALA A 283 -0.15 -0.31 -66.61
CA ALA A 283 0.78 -1.30 -66.05
C ALA A 283 1.86 -1.72 -67.05
N GLU A 284 1.50 -1.83 -68.34
CA GLU A 284 2.43 -2.10 -69.41
C GLU A 284 3.42 -0.95 -69.64
N ALA A 285 2.96 0.29 -69.58
CA ALA A 285 3.80 1.49 -69.62
C ALA A 285 4.86 1.51 -68.46
N VAL A 286 4.43 1.20 -67.24
CA VAL A 286 5.35 1.04 -66.10
C VAL A 286 6.40 -0.03 -66.34
N ARG A 287 5.97 -1.16 -66.88
CA ARG A 287 6.88 -2.31 -67.18
C ARG A 287 7.94 -1.91 -68.24
N ARG A 288 7.53 -1.17 -69.26
CA ARG A 288 8.43 -0.75 -70.37
C ARG A 288 9.44 0.33 -69.85
N SER A 289 9.02 1.22 -68.93
CA SER A 289 9.92 2.30 -68.43
C SER A 289 10.96 1.84 -67.45
N GLY A 290 11.04 0.56 -67.08
CA GLY A 290 12.04 -0.01 -66.11
C GLY A 290 11.94 0.58 -64.72
N GLY A 291 10.87 1.21 -64.38
CA GLY A 291 10.70 2.04 -63.19
C GLY A 291 10.69 1.29 -61.90
N ARG A 292 11.76 1.43 -61.12
CA ARG A 292 11.89 1.07 -59.71
C ARG A 292 11.50 2.22 -58.76
N LEU A 293 10.53 3.03 -59.14
CA LEU A 293 10.03 4.03 -58.20
C LEU A 293 8.73 3.54 -57.53
N SER A 294 8.87 2.55 -56.67
CA SER A 294 7.82 2.17 -55.72
C SER A 294 7.93 2.98 -54.44
N TRP A 295 7.57 4.24 -54.48
CA TRP A 295 7.62 5.07 -53.26
C TRP A 295 6.29 5.08 -52.48
N GLN A 296 5.19 4.77 -53.16
CA GLN A 296 3.90 4.59 -52.48
C GLN A 296 3.33 3.19 -52.71
N GLY A 297 3.52 2.27 -51.76
CA GLY A 297 2.68 1.11 -51.53
C GLY A 297 2.64 0.00 -52.64
N VAL A 298 3.30 0.22 -53.77
CA VAL A 298 3.45 -0.81 -54.80
C VAL A 298 4.78 -1.51 -54.58
N GLY A 299 4.87 -2.21 -53.42
CA GLY A 299 5.99 -3.12 -53.15
C GLY A 299 5.97 -4.31 -54.11
N ALA A 300 6.96 -5.21 -53.99
CA ALA A 300 7.25 -6.35 -54.82
C ALA A 300 6.06 -7.28 -55.27
N ASN A 301 4.83 -7.01 -54.83
CA ASN A 301 3.60 -7.72 -55.17
C ASN A 301 2.70 -6.96 -56.16
N GLY A 302 3.19 -5.93 -56.84
CA GLY A 302 2.40 -5.05 -57.70
C GLY A 302 1.57 -5.77 -58.79
N ILE A 303 2.06 -6.81 -59.39
CA ILE A 303 1.35 -7.59 -60.42
C ILE A 303 0.17 -8.37 -59.84
N GLY A 304 0.31 -8.91 -58.60
CA GLY A 304 -0.80 -9.65 -57.93
C GLY A 304 -1.95 -8.74 -57.49
N LEU A 305 -1.65 -7.51 -57.07
CA LEU A 305 -2.66 -6.52 -56.66
C LEU A 305 -3.42 -5.95 -57.89
N LEU A 306 -2.75 -5.73 -59.02
CA LEU A 306 -3.38 -5.29 -60.24
C LEU A 306 -4.36 -6.36 -60.77
N GLY A 307 -3.99 -7.64 -60.82
CA GLY A 307 -4.88 -8.74 -61.18
C GLY A 307 -6.15 -8.78 -60.31
N GLN A 308 -6.00 -8.56 -58.97
CA GLN A 308 -7.15 -8.49 -58.06
C GLN A 308 -8.03 -7.27 -58.31
N ARG A 309 -7.48 -6.10 -58.70
CA ARG A 309 -8.22 -4.91 -59.06
C ARG A 309 -9.04 -5.17 -60.33
N ILE A 310 -8.42 -5.68 -61.38
CA ILE A 310 -9.06 -6.00 -62.66
C ILE A 310 -10.18 -7.04 -62.48
N ASP A 311 -9.90 -8.14 -61.80
CA ASP A 311 -10.88 -9.20 -61.50
C ASP A 311 -12.10 -8.62 -60.71
N ARG A 312 -11.87 -7.75 -59.73
CA ARG A 312 -12.94 -7.06 -59.00
C ARG A 312 -13.78 -6.15 -59.89
N ILE A 313 -13.13 -5.40 -60.78
CA ILE A 313 -13.78 -4.48 -61.73
C ILE A 313 -14.67 -5.27 -62.69
N LEU A 314 -14.17 -6.38 -63.25
CA LEU A 314 -14.88 -7.19 -64.22
C LEU A 314 -16.03 -8.03 -63.62
N ARG A 315 -15.97 -8.40 -62.31
CA ARG A 315 -17.07 -9.13 -61.65
C ARG A 315 -18.31 -8.27 -61.38
N GLY A 316 -18.28 -6.97 -61.67
CA GLY A 316 -19.45 -6.09 -61.53
C GLY A 316 -19.86 -5.79 -60.09
N ASP A 317 -18.99 -6.13 -59.08
CA ASP A 317 -19.24 -5.85 -57.67
C ASP A 317 -19.26 -4.34 -57.33
N LEU A 318 -19.00 -3.48 -58.32
CA LEU A 318 -18.78 -2.04 -58.22
C LEU A 318 -20.07 -1.21 -58.23
N LEU A 319 -21.15 -1.71 -58.76
CA LEU A 319 -22.35 -0.89 -59.09
C LEU A 319 -23.41 -0.89 -57.98
N ARG A 320 -23.22 -1.62 -56.88
CA ARG A 320 -24.18 -1.66 -55.80
C ARG A 320 -23.87 -0.55 -54.78
N GLU A 321 -24.53 0.58 -54.91
CA GLU A 321 -24.44 1.65 -53.91
C GLU A 321 -24.86 1.14 -52.53
N VAL A 322 -23.98 1.36 -51.54
CA VAL A 322 -24.33 1.12 -50.13
C VAL A 322 -25.31 2.21 -49.70
N SER A 323 -26.53 1.82 -49.28
CA SER A 323 -27.53 2.77 -48.82
C SER A 323 -26.96 3.70 -47.71
N ARG A 324 -27.47 4.96 -47.65
CA ARG A 324 -27.05 5.92 -46.61
C ARG A 324 -27.21 5.33 -45.20
N THR A 325 -28.33 4.66 -44.94
CA THR A 325 -28.59 3.97 -43.65
C THR A 325 -27.51 3.00 -43.30
N ARG A 326 -27.05 2.16 -44.26
CA ARG A 326 -26.01 1.16 -44.02
C ARG A 326 -24.64 1.79 -43.79
N LYS A 327 -24.32 2.90 -44.44
CA LYS A 327 -23.09 3.70 -44.15
C LYS A 327 -23.12 4.24 -42.74
N VAL A 328 -24.25 4.80 -42.29
CA VAL A 328 -24.46 5.33 -40.95
C VAL A 328 -24.34 4.22 -39.90
N VAL A 329 -24.99 3.06 -40.12
CA VAL A 329 -24.91 1.92 -39.17
C VAL A 329 -23.47 1.44 -38.99
N VAL A 330 -22.70 1.33 -40.08
CA VAL A 330 -21.27 0.94 -39.98
C VAL A 330 -20.46 2.00 -39.25
N ALA A 331 -20.67 3.27 -39.56
CA ALA A 331 -19.94 4.36 -38.87
C ALA A 331 -20.25 4.41 -37.37
N VAL A 332 -21.53 4.32 -36.99
CA VAL A 332 -21.98 4.30 -35.60
C VAL A 332 -21.46 3.05 -34.88
N GLY A 333 -21.53 1.88 -35.53
CA GLY A 333 -20.99 0.62 -34.97
C GLY A 333 -19.48 0.69 -34.71
N CYS A 334 -18.70 1.24 -35.64
CA CYS A 334 -17.26 1.42 -35.45
C CYS A 334 -16.95 2.44 -34.33
N ALA A 335 -17.67 3.57 -34.30
CA ALA A 335 -17.49 4.58 -33.25
C ALA A 335 -17.86 4.04 -31.87
N ALA A 336 -18.98 3.32 -31.76
CA ALA A 336 -19.40 2.66 -30.52
C ALA A 336 -18.38 1.60 -30.06
N ALA A 337 -17.83 0.79 -30.96
CA ALA A 337 -16.81 -0.18 -30.64
C ALA A 337 -15.54 0.48 -30.11
N ILE A 338 -15.06 1.55 -30.76
CA ILE A 338 -13.91 2.32 -30.29
C ILE A 338 -14.19 2.92 -28.92
N PHE A 339 -15.34 3.57 -28.74
CA PHE A 339 -15.74 4.20 -27.50
C PHE A 339 -15.83 3.19 -26.34
N LEU A 340 -16.51 2.06 -26.52
CA LEU A 340 -16.67 1.02 -25.50
C LEU A 340 -15.33 0.42 -25.09
N ILE A 341 -14.46 0.08 -26.05
CA ILE A 341 -13.16 -0.53 -25.75
C ILE A 341 -12.22 0.46 -25.04
N VAL A 342 -12.31 1.75 -25.36
CA VAL A 342 -11.54 2.81 -24.70
C VAL A 342 -12.12 3.11 -23.31
N ALA A 343 -13.45 3.20 -23.19
CA ALA A 343 -14.14 3.49 -21.94
C ALA A 343 -14.11 2.33 -20.93
N CYS A 344 -14.03 1.08 -21.41
CA CYS A 344 -13.83 -0.10 -20.56
C CYS A 344 -12.43 -0.08 -19.94
N ARG A 345 -12.28 0.65 -18.83
CA ARG A 345 -11.18 0.47 -17.90
C ARG A 345 -11.62 -0.57 -16.86
N GLN A 346 -10.74 -1.52 -16.56
CA GLN A 346 -10.77 -2.13 -15.23
C GLN A 346 -10.41 -1.02 -14.24
N GLN A 347 -11.40 -0.18 -13.90
CA GLN A 347 -11.27 0.49 -12.62
C GLN A 347 -11.38 -0.59 -11.57
N PRO A 348 -10.48 -0.62 -10.58
CA PRO A 348 -10.80 -1.32 -9.36
C PRO A 348 -12.17 -0.78 -8.96
N LYS A 349 -13.16 -1.69 -8.84
CA LYS A 349 -14.50 -1.40 -8.34
C LYS A 349 -14.36 -0.37 -7.24
N PRO A 350 -15.03 0.80 -7.26
CA PRO A 350 -14.97 1.71 -6.14
C PRO A 350 -15.36 0.87 -4.96
N LEU A 351 -14.39 0.61 -4.08
CA LEU A 351 -14.58 -0.21 -2.91
C LEU A 351 -15.62 0.51 -2.09
N THR A 352 -16.77 -0.13 -1.91
CA THR A 352 -17.63 0.28 -0.81
C THR A 352 -16.71 0.38 0.40
N PRO A 353 -16.54 1.56 1.03
CA PRO A 353 -15.67 1.69 2.18
C PRO A 353 -16.03 0.57 3.15
N LEU A 354 -15.04 -0.11 3.72
CA LEU A 354 -15.29 -1.13 4.72
C LEU A 354 -16.05 -0.43 5.84
N GLN A 355 -17.23 -0.94 6.18
CA GLN A 355 -18.03 -0.37 7.25
C GLN A 355 -17.37 -0.73 8.58
N GLU A 356 -17.26 0.26 9.44
CA GLU A 356 -16.83 0.04 10.82
C GLU A 356 -17.92 -0.74 11.56
N ASP A 357 -17.52 -1.72 12.37
CA ASP A 357 -18.45 -2.42 13.24
C ASP A 357 -19.00 -1.43 14.29
N PRO A 358 -20.33 -1.26 14.42
CA PRO A 358 -20.93 -0.33 15.38
C PRO A 358 -20.45 -0.53 16.82
N LYS A 359 -20.14 -1.77 17.22
CA LYS A 359 -19.60 -2.09 18.54
C LYS A 359 -18.24 -1.43 18.76
N PHE A 360 -17.32 -1.54 17.80
CA PHE A 360 -16.00 -0.91 17.90
C PHE A 360 -16.05 0.61 17.75
N ALA A 361 -16.99 1.14 16.94
CA ALA A 361 -17.23 2.57 16.88
C ALA A 361 -17.68 3.11 18.26
N ALA A 362 -18.55 2.38 18.95
CA ALA A 362 -19.00 2.72 20.30
C ALA A 362 -17.86 2.61 21.32
N GLU A 363 -17.07 1.52 21.29
CA GLU A 363 -15.92 1.34 22.18
C GLU A 363 -14.87 2.46 22.00
N ARG A 364 -14.54 2.85 20.77
CA ARG A 364 -13.63 3.98 20.51
C ARG A 364 -14.22 5.32 20.96
N ALA A 365 -15.50 5.53 20.74
CA ALA A 365 -16.16 6.74 21.20
C ALA A 365 -16.11 6.82 22.73
N GLN A 366 -16.33 5.71 23.42
CA GLN A 366 -16.21 5.62 24.87
C GLN A 366 -14.77 5.82 25.34
N GLU A 367 -13.77 5.19 24.69
CA GLU A 367 -12.36 5.37 25.01
C GLU A 367 -11.90 6.83 24.80
N LYS A 368 -12.33 7.44 23.68
CA LYS A 368 -12.07 8.84 23.42
C LYS A 368 -12.71 9.74 24.47
N ALA A 369 -13.99 9.52 24.78
CA ALA A 369 -14.69 10.28 25.82
C ALA A 369 -13.96 10.14 27.18
N ARG A 370 -13.50 8.92 27.52
CA ARG A 370 -12.70 8.68 28.73
C ARG A 370 -11.37 9.42 28.70
N SER A 371 -10.66 9.39 27.57
CA SER A 371 -9.41 10.12 27.37
C SER A 371 -9.60 11.64 27.47
N ASP A 372 -10.63 12.17 26.81
CA ASP A 372 -10.99 13.60 26.84
C ASP A 372 -11.39 14.03 28.26
N PHE A 373 -12.12 13.18 28.99
CA PHE A 373 -12.49 13.41 30.39
C PHE A 373 -11.25 13.48 31.29
N ILE A 374 -10.33 12.52 31.19
CA ILE A 374 -9.09 12.49 31.97
C ILE A 374 -8.24 13.73 31.64
N LYS A 375 -8.12 14.08 30.37
CA LYS A 375 -7.38 15.27 29.93
C LYS A 375 -8.00 16.54 30.51
N ALA A 376 -9.31 16.72 30.38
CA ALA A 376 -10.01 17.87 30.92
C ALA A 376 -9.89 17.98 32.44
N ALA A 377 -9.93 16.85 33.15
CA ALA A 377 -9.73 16.83 34.61
C ALA A 377 -8.30 17.24 35.00
N ARG A 378 -7.28 16.77 34.26
CA ARG A 378 -5.88 17.15 34.52
C ARG A 378 -5.56 18.61 34.20
N GLU A 379 -6.16 19.18 33.19
CA GLU A 379 -5.96 20.57 32.73
C GLU A 379 -6.76 21.62 33.53
N MET A 380 -7.44 21.21 34.61
CA MET A 380 -8.23 22.16 35.45
C MET A 380 -7.34 23.19 36.12
N ASN A 381 -7.82 24.42 36.16
CA ASN A 381 -7.23 25.51 36.95
C ASN A 381 -7.80 25.56 38.39
N ALA A 382 -7.20 26.39 39.28
CA ALA A 382 -7.60 26.49 40.67
C ALA A 382 -9.07 26.87 40.85
N GLN A 383 -9.65 27.74 40.00
CA GLN A 383 -11.06 28.14 40.08
C GLN A 383 -12.00 26.97 39.75
N GLN A 384 -11.72 26.22 38.70
CA GLN A 384 -12.52 25.05 38.31
C GLN A 384 -12.49 23.96 39.39
N VAL A 385 -11.36 23.77 40.05
CA VAL A 385 -11.23 22.86 41.20
C VAL A 385 -12.12 23.36 42.35
N ALA A 386 -12.06 24.65 42.71
CA ALA A 386 -12.88 25.23 43.78
C ALA A 386 -14.36 25.10 43.48
N ASP A 387 -14.79 25.29 42.24
CA ASP A 387 -16.20 25.15 41.81
C ASP A 387 -16.68 23.68 41.96
N LEU A 388 -15.85 22.68 41.61
CA LEU A 388 -16.18 21.27 41.81
C LEU A 388 -16.22 20.89 43.30
N GLU A 389 -15.29 21.40 44.12
CA GLU A 389 -15.32 21.25 45.57
C GLU A 389 -16.61 21.80 46.17
N ALA A 390 -17.03 22.99 45.71
CA ALA A 390 -18.29 23.61 46.17
C ALA A 390 -19.52 22.77 45.72
N THR A 391 -19.43 22.13 44.55
CA THR A 391 -20.47 21.20 44.04
C THR A 391 -20.60 19.99 44.93
N LEU A 392 -19.48 19.30 45.25
CA LEU A 392 -19.49 18.13 46.13
C LEU A 392 -19.90 18.44 47.56
N LYS A 393 -19.61 19.62 48.08
CA LYS A 393 -20.16 20.08 49.40
C LYS A 393 -21.67 20.15 49.41
N LYS A 394 -22.29 20.48 48.29
CA LYS A 394 -23.78 20.54 48.15
C LYS A 394 -24.38 19.16 47.84
N ASN A 395 -23.72 18.36 47.03
CA ASN A 395 -24.12 17.05 46.64
C ASN A 395 -22.95 16.07 46.70
N PRO A 396 -22.69 15.42 47.86
CA PRO A 396 -21.61 14.46 48.00
C PRO A 396 -21.72 13.20 47.11
N GLU A 397 -22.93 12.88 46.66
CA GLU A 397 -23.24 11.73 45.79
C GLU A 397 -22.94 12.00 44.30
N ASP A 398 -22.40 13.16 43.91
CA ASP A 398 -21.99 13.42 42.54
C ASP A 398 -20.63 12.74 42.24
N LEU A 399 -20.74 11.44 41.94
CA LEU A 399 -19.56 10.59 41.64
C LEU A 399 -18.80 11.06 40.41
N VAL A 400 -19.44 11.77 39.46
CA VAL A 400 -18.76 12.31 38.28
C VAL A 400 -17.86 13.50 38.65
N ALA A 401 -18.36 14.40 39.50
CA ALA A 401 -17.57 15.50 40.04
C ALA A 401 -16.43 14.95 40.93
N LEU A 402 -16.70 13.94 41.74
CA LEU A 402 -15.72 13.26 42.57
C LEU A 402 -14.62 12.61 41.72
N GLU A 403 -14.98 11.87 40.65
CA GLU A 403 -14.01 11.25 39.74
C GLU A 403 -13.10 12.30 39.09
N LYS A 404 -13.65 13.44 38.64
CA LYS A 404 -12.84 14.53 38.09
C LYS A 404 -11.81 15.05 39.09
N LEU A 405 -12.22 15.27 40.34
CA LEU A 405 -11.30 15.71 41.40
C LEU A 405 -10.25 14.66 41.74
N LEU A 406 -10.62 13.38 41.82
CA LEU A 406 -9.67 12.29 42.05
C LEU A 406 -8.65 12.16 40.92
N VAL A 407 -9.04 12.36 39.66
CA VAL A 407 -8.11 12.41 38.51
C VAL A 407 -7.17 13.61 38.60
N PHE A 408 -7.67 14.79 38.97
CA PHE A 408 -6.85 15.98 39.18
C PHE A 408 -5.88 15.83 40.35
N TYR A 409 -6.33 15.29 41.49
CA TYR A 409 -5.53 15.04 42.69
C TYR A 409 -4.65 13.78 42.60
N ALA A 410 -4.70 13.08 41.49
CA ALA A 410 -3.93 11.85 41.34
C ALA A 410 -2.42 12.10 41.49
N PRO A 411 -1.69 11.18 42.13
CA PRO A 411 -0.25 11.33 42.38
C PRO A 411 0.58 11.02 41.13
N ILE A 412 0.23 11.65 40.03
CA ILE A 412 0.99 11.57 38.77
C ILE A 412 1.85 12.81 38.66
N SER A 413 3.18 12.60 38.62
CA SER A 413 4.11 13.67 38.35
C SER A 413 4.25 13.90 36.85
N GLU A 414 4.12 15.15 36.44
CA GLU A 414 4.40 15.62 35.09
C GLU A 414 5.56 16.64 35.13
N ARG A 415 6.17 16.91 33.97
CA ARG A 415 7.25 17.90 33.89
C ARG A 415 6.73 19.28 34.20
N VAL A 416 7.40 19.99 35.10
CA VAL A 416 7.04 21.36 35.47
C VAL A 416 7.31 22.28 34.28
N LYS A 417 6.31 23.08 33.89
CA LYS A 417 6.46 24.02 32.78
C LYS A 417 7.58 25.02 33.04
N GLY A 418 8.58 25.03 32.16
CA GLY A 418 9.73 25.93 32.23
C GLY A 418 10.96 25.36 32.95
N GLU A 419 10.89 24.22 33.61
CA GLU A 419 12.00 23.56 34.31
C GLU A 419 12.29 22.19 33.69
N LYS A 420 13.45 22.04 33.02
CA LYS A 420 13.78 20.86 32.20
C LYS A 420 13.83 19.53 32.96
N ASP A 421 14.22 19.54 34.23
CA ASP A 421 14.49 18.33 35.00
C ASP A 421 13.63 18.17 36.27
N LYS A 422 12.59 19.00 36.39
CA LYS A 422 11.73 18.97 37.56
C LYS A 422 10.37 18.35 37.25
N TRP A 423 10.02 17.36 38.05
CA TRP A 423 8.73 16.65 37.97
C TRP A 423 7.95 16.90 39.25
N ALA A 424 6.70 17.23 39.14
CA ALA A 424 5.79 17.40 40.25
C ALA A 424 4.37 16.93 39.89
N PRO A 425 3.56 16.49 40.86
CA PRO A 425 2.16 16.20 40.64
C PRO A 425 1.41 17.41 40.04
N MET A 426 0.49 17.16 39.13
CA MET A 426 -0.27 18.22 38.45
C MET A 426 -0.98 19.13 39.46
N CYS A 427 -1.69 18.55 40.44
CA CYS A 427 -2.37 19.32 41.47
C CYS A 427 -1.40 20.19 42.31
N ALA A 428 -0.19 19.67 42.62
CA ALA A 428 0.83 20.43 43.34
C ALA A 428 1.34 21.63 42.53
N GLN A 429 1.37 21.54 41.22
CA GLN A 429 1.72 22.69 40.35
C GLN A 429 0.65 23.78 40.32
N VAL A 430 -0.62 23.42 40.59
CA VAL A 430 -1.79 24.36 40.52
C VAL A 430 -2.14 24.96 41.87
N ILE A 431 -2.19 24.12 42.92
CA ILE A 431 -2.68 24.57 44.25
C ILE A 431 -1.65 24.37 45.39
N GLY A 432 -0.51 23.79 45.12
CA GLY A 432 0.49 23.44 46.14
C GLY A 432 0.38 21.98 46.61
N GLU A 433 1.50 21.42 47.07
CA GLU A 433 1.58 20.00 47.45
C GLU A 433 0.81 19.70 48.76
N LYS A 434 0.94 20.57 49.77
CA LYS A 434 0.25 20.42 51.04
C LYS A 434 -1.26 20.52 50.88
N GLU A 435 -1.69 21.49 50.10
CA GLU A 435 -3.08 21.76 49.78
C GLU A 435 -3.67 20.58 48.99
N CYS A 436 -2.91 20.03 48.07
CA CYS A 436 -3.30 18.86 47.29
C CYS A 436 -3.53 17.62 48.17
N ILE A 437 -2.60 17.32 49.09
CA ILE A 437 -2.75 16.23 50.05
C ILE A 437 -3.94 16.43 50.99
N ALA A 438 -4.12 17.64 51.50
CA ALA A 438 -5.23 17.97 52.40
C ALA A 438 -6.60 17.89 51.70
N ALA A 439 -6.70 18.35 50.45
CA ALA A 439 -7.94 18.35 49.69
C ALA A 439 -8.38 16.95 49.25
N ARG A 440 -7.43 16.09 48.79
CA ARG A 440 -7.76 14.75 48.29
C ARG A 440 -8.19 13.75 49.34
N ARG A 441 -7.60 13.83 50.58
CA ARG A 441 -7.84 12.89 51.66
C ARG A 441 -9.33 12.70 52.02
N PRO A 442 -10.11 13.76 52.32
CA PRO A 442 -11.52 13.60 52.66
C PRO A 442 -12.33 12.86 51.58
N HIS A 443 -12.06 13.15 50.31
CA HIS A 443 -12.77 12.51 49.18
C HIS A 443 -12.51 11.03 49.10
N ILE A 444 -11.26 10.61 49.30
CA ILE A 444 -10.87 9.20 49.29
C ILE A 444 -11.47 8.46 50.49
N LEU A 445 -11.39 9.06 51.70
CA LEU A 445 -11.97 8.45 52.89
C LEU A 445 -13.50 8.34 52.80
N TRP A 446 -14.17 9.38 52.30
CA TRP A 446 -15.63 9.37 52.05
C TRP A 446 -16.03 8.27 51.07
N LEU A 447 -15.27 8.11 49.97
CA LEU A 447 -15.52 7.08 48.95
C LEU A 447 -15.37 5.66 49.52
N ILE A 448 -14.34 5.40 50.33
CA ILE A 448 -14.13 4.12 50.99
C ILE A 448 -15.24 3.83 52.02
N GLU A 449 -15.76 4.85 52.71
CA GLU A 449 -16.78 4.71 53.73
C GLU A 449 -18.16 4.45 53.14
N HIS A 450 -18.55 5.17 52.07
CA HIS A 450 -19.91 5.16 51.50
C HIS A 450 -20.07 4.27 50.27
N HIS A 451 -19.02 4.14 49.44
CA HIS A 451 -19.05 3.41 48.18
C HIS A 451 -17.81 2.46 48.02
N PRO A 452 -17.53 1.55 48.97
CA PRO A 452 -16.35 0.68 48.94
C PRO A 452 -16.38 -0.33 47.79
N ASP A 453 -17.56 -0.60 47.21
CA ASP A 453 -17.80 -1.47 46.05
C ASP A 453 -17.78 -0.73 44.71
N ASN A 454 -17.69 0.61 44.72
CA ASN A 454 -17.55 1.36 43.46
C ASN A 454 -16.13 1.20 42.90
N GLU A 455 -16.02 1.08 41.57
CA GLU A 455 -14.73 0.93 40.86
C GLU A 455 -13.76 2.10 41.15
N LEU A 456 -14.28 3.30 41.34
CA LEU A 456 -13.47 4.47 41.70
C LEU A 456 -12.66 4.29 43.00
N ALA A 457 -13.19 3.53 43.98
CA ALA A 457 -12.48 3.28 45.24
C ALA A 457 -11.24 2.40 45.07
N GLY A 458 -11.19 1.59 44.00
CA GLY A 458 -10.02 0.78 43.59
C GLY A 458 -9.09 1.49 42.64
N ASP A 459 -9.53 2.61 42.02
CA ASP A 459 -8.74 3.31 41.03
C ASP A 459 -7.44 3.91 41.66
N TRP A 460 -6.43 4.06 40.78
CA TRP A 460 -5.14 4.69 41.18
C TRP A 460 -5.30 6.13 41.69
N GLY A 461 -6.29 6.89 41.23
CA GLY A 461 -6.63 8.22 41.74
C GLY A 461 -7.10 8.22 43.18
N ALA A 462 -7.67 7.13 43.67
CA ALA A 462 -8.14 6.98 45.05
C ALA A 462 -7.12 6.33 46.02
N ARG A 463 -5.85 6.19 45.62
CA ARG A 463 -4.80 5.60 46.46
C ARG A 463 -4.10 6.65 47.31
N ILE A 464 -3.88 6.37 48.56
CA ILE A 464 -3.06 7.15 49.49
C ILE A 464 -1.77 6.36 49.80
N TYR A 465 -0.63 7.03 49.71
CA TYR A 465 0.66 6.41 49.86
C TYR A 465 1.32 6.86 51.18
N PRO A 466 1.90 5.91 51.96
CA PRO A 466 2.44 6.27 53.27
C PRO A 466 3.89 6.71 53.24
N THR A 467 4.64 6.55 52.15
CA THR A 467 6.10 6.73 52.16
C THR A 467 6.51 8.09 51.59
N PRO A 468 7.58 8.72 52.10
CA PRO A 468 8.12 9.98 51.55
C PRO A 468 8.65 9.89 50.12
N LEU A 469 8.78 8.67 49.60
CA LEU A 469 9.26 8.43 48.23
C LEU A 469 8.14 8.49 47.17
N ASP A 470 6.91 8.57 47.65
CA ASP A 470 5.74 8.72 46.79
C ASP A 470 5.52 10.19 46.39
N PRO A 471 4.88 10.47 45.23
CA PRO A 471 4.69 11.83 44.76
C PRO A 471 3.83 12.73 45.65
N LEU A 472 2.93 12.15 46.47
CA LEU A 472 2.05 12.83 47.41
C LEU A 472 1.94 11.98 48.68
N PRO A 473 2.99 11.97 49.57
CA PRO A 473 3.04 11.11 50.74
C PRO A 473 2.08 11.60 51.82
N ASP A 474 1.21 10.70 52.30
CA ASP A 474 0.24 10.99 53.36
C ASP A 474 0.13 9.78 54.33
N PRO A 475 1.10 9.61 55.24
CA PRO A 475 1.09 8.48 56.18
C PRO A 475 -0.14 8.48 57.10
N ALA A 476 -0.62 9.67 57.53
CA ALA A 476 -1.80 9.77 58.39
C ALA A 476 -3.08 9.37 57.63
N GLY A 477 -3.28 9.92 56.45
CA GLY A 477 -4.41 9.55 55.60
C GLY A 477 -4.39 8.05 55.19
N TYR A 478 -3.21 7.47 54.96
CA TYR A 478 -3.08 6.03 54.74
C TYR A 478 -3.55 5.21 55.95
N ALA A 479 -3.18 5.60 57.16
CA ALA A 479 -3.59 4.92 58.39
C ALA A 479 -5.11 4.96 58.58
N GLU A 480 -5.74 6.10 58.29
CA GLU A 480 -7.20 6.24 58.33
C GLU A 480 -7.90 5.40 57.28
N ALA A 481 -7.44 5.48 56.00
CA ALA A 481 -8.00 4.69 54.90
C ALA A 481 -7.82 3.18 55.17
N LYS A 482 -6.66 2.74 55.67
CA LYS A 482 -6.43 1.34 56.06
C LYS A 482 -7.46 0.87 57.08
N LYS A 483 -7.77 1.68 58.09
CA LYS A 483 -8.78 1.36 59.13
C LYS A 483 -10.17 1.21 58.48
N LEU A 484 -10.55 2.13 57.59
CA LEU A 484 -11.82 2.06 56.87
C LEU A 484 -11.91 0.81 55.99
N TRP A 485 -10.89 0.52 55.16
CA TRP A 485 -10.86 -0.66 54.34
C TRP A 485 -10.98 -1.97 55.14
N LEU A 486 -10.30 -2.06 56.29
CA LEU A 486 -10.40 -3.23 57.17
C LEU A 486 -11.82 -3.35 57.75
N ALA A 487 -12.45 -2.23 58.10
CA ALA A 487 -13.85 -2.22 58.59
C ALA A 487 -14.81 -2.65 57.49
N GLN A 488 -14.67 -2.14 56.26
CA GLN A 488 -15.51 -2.56 55.14
C GLN A 488 -15.30 -4.03 54.76
N ALA A 489 -14.08 -4.52 54.78
CA ALA A 489 -13.75 -5.92 54.51
C ALA A 489 -14.20 -6.87 55.61
N ALA A 490 -14.51 -6.36 56.85
CA ALA A 490 -15.04 -7.15 57.94
C ALA A 490 -16.58 -7.26 57.93
N ARG A 491 -17.27 -6.53 57.09
CA ARG A 491 -18.74 -6.59 57.01
C ARG A 491 -19.20 -7.94 56.48
N PRO A 492 -20.30 -8.50 56.97
CA PRO A 492 -20.84 -9.78 56.54
C PRO A 492 -21.30 -9.79 55.11
N ASP A 493 -21.70 -8.62 54.56
CA ASP A 493 -22.20 -8.39 53.23
C ASP A 493 -21.11 -7.88 52.24
N ALA A 494 -19.84 -7.88 52.64
CA ALA A 494 -18.75 -7.42 51.79
C ALA A 494 -18.60 -8.31 50.55
N GLY A 495 -18.82 -7.70 49.37
CA GLY A 495 -18.78 -8.37 48.08
C GLY A 495 -17.37 -8.46 47.48
N VAL A 496 -17.25 -9.16 46.35
CA VAL A 496 -16.02 -9.39 45.63
C VAL A 496 -15.33 -8.04 45.29
N GLN A 497 -16.11 -7.04 44.86
CA GLN A 497 -15.58 -5.73 44.49
C GLN A 497 -14.94 -4.99 45.65
N VAL A 498 -15.49 -5.09 46.85
CA VAL A 498 -14.89 -4.49 48.07
C VAL A 498 -13.51 -5.10 48.32
N PHE A 499 -13.39 -6.42 48.24
CA PHE A 499 -12.10 -7.09 48.41
C PHE A 499 -11.10 -6.78 47.31
N SER A 500 -11.57 -6.66 46.05
CA SER A 500 -10.75 -6.25 44.92
C SER A 500 -10.19 -4.85 45.10
N ASN A 501 -11.04 -3.89 45.45
CA ASN A 501 -10.66 -2.49 45.66
C ASN A 501 -9.69 -2.36 46.86
N ALA A 502 -9.98 -3.05 47.97
CA ALA A 502 -9.10 -3.07 49.15
C ALA A 502 -7.74 -3.72 48.81
N ALA A 503 -7.71 -4.79 48.03
CA ALA A 503 -6.47 -5.40 47.57
C ALA A 503 -5.61 -4.42 46.76
N GLN A 504 -6.23 -3.70 45.81
CA GLN A 504 -5.56 -2.69 45.01
C GLN A 504 -5.01 -1.52 45.84
N PHE A 505 -5.75 -1.13 46.87
CA PHE A 505 -5.25 -0.10 47.79
C PHE A 505 -4.02 -0.59 48.61
N PHE A 506 -4.04 -1.81 49.12
CA PHE A 506 -2.95 -2.35 49.94
C PHE A 506 -1.72 -2.79 49.10
N GLU A 507 -1.87 -3.06 47.81
CA GLU A 507 -0.81 -3.62 46.95
C GLU A 507 0.50 -2.81 47.02
N ALA A 508 0.40 -1.49 47.17
CA ALA A 508 1.54 -0.60 47.18
C ALA A 508 2.33 -0.66 48.49
N ALA A 509 1.65 -0.75 49.61
CA ALA A 509 2.27 -0.52 50.94
C ALA A 509 2.15 -1.68 51.91
N ASP A 510 1.17 -2.59 51.71
CA ASP A 510 0.91 -3.72 52.62
C ASP A 510 0.52 -4.96 51.83
N LYS A 511 1.53 -5.59 51.20
CA LYS A 511 1.31 -6.76 50.34
C LYS A 511 0.65 -7.96 51.05
N PRO A 512 0.95 -8.26 52.33
CA PRO A 512 0.24 -9.32 53.06
C PRO A 512 -1.26 -9.07 53.23
N LEU A 513 -1.68 -7.79 53.42
CA LEU A 513 -3.10 -7.46 53.43
C LEU A 513 -3.71 -7.54 52.04
N ALA A 514 -3.00 -7.11 50.99
CA ALA A 514 -3.45 -7.25 49.64
C ALA A 514 -3.69 -8.72 49.25
N GLU A 515 -2.76 -9.63 49.61
CA GLU A 515 -2.93 -11.07 49.44
C GLU A 515 -4.17 -11.59 50.15
N LYS A 516 -4.36 -11.21 51.42
CA LYS A 516 -5.53 -11.62 52.21
C LYS A 516 -6.85 -11.19 51.53
N MET A 517 -6.87 -9.97 50.96
CA MET A 517 -8.07 -9.49 50.23
C MET A 517 -8.31 -10.26 48.93
N LEU A 518 -7.24 -10.49 48.15
CA LEU A 518 -7.34 -11.29 46.89
C LEU A 518 -7.81 -12.72 47.14
N LEU A 519 -7.33 -13.39 48.21
CA LEU A 519 -7.75 -14.72 48.59
C LEU A 519 -9.22 -14.76 49.03
N ARG A 520 -9.72 -13.69 49.71
CA ARG A 520 -11.15 -13.55 50.00
C ARG A 520 -12.00 -13.33 48.79
N ALA A 521 -11.54 -12.48 47.84
CA ALA A 521 -12.19 -12.28 46.57
C ALA A 521 -12.29 -13.59 45.76
N GLN A 522 -11.18 -14.35 45.72
CA GLN A 522 -11.12 -15.68 45.06
C GLN A 522 -12.09 -16.69 45.68
N ALA A 523 -12.24 -16.68 46.99
CA ALA A 523 -13.20 -17.57 47.69
C ALA A 523 -14.65 -17.25 47.37
N LEU A 524 -14.98 -15.98 47.10
CA LEU A 524 -16.34 -15.55 46.71
C LEU A 524 -16.62 -15.73 45.23
N ASP A 525 -15.62 -15.55 44.39
CA ASP A 525 -15.70 -15.73 42.94
C ASP A 525 -14.53 -16.60 42.44
N PRO A 526 -14.63 -17.92 42.49
CA PRO A 526 -13.58 -18.83 42.04
C PRO A 526 -13.28 -18.77 40.53
N LYS A 527 -14.16 -18.14 39.73
CA LYS A 527 -13.99 -18.01 38.27
C LYS A 527 -13.28 -16.70 37.86
N GLY A 528 -13.09 -15.77 38.77
CA GLY A 528 -12.37 -14.53 38.53
C GLY A 528 -10.85 -14.78 38.32
N ARG A 529 -10.17 -13.80 37.74
CA ARG A 529 -8.73 -13.86 37.44
C ARG A 529 -7.85 -13.59 38.68
N TRP A 530 -8.18 -14.18 39.80
CA TRP A 530 -7.51 -13.91 41.07
C TRP A 530 -6.12 -14.54 41.13
N SER A 531 -5.93 -15.72 40.57
CA SER A 531 -4.62 -16.37 40.44
C SER A 531 -3.63 -15.50 39.68
N TYR A 532 -4.08 -14.84 38.60
CA TYR A 532 -3.28 -13.87 37.87
C TYR A 532 -2.89 -12.65 38.73
N SER A 533 -3.85 -12.09 39.48
CA SER A 533 -3.61 -10.96 40.35
C SER A 533 -2.65 -11.31 41.51
N LEU A 534 -2.80 -12.50 42.08
CA LEU A 534 -1.89 -13.05 43.10
C LEU A 534 -0.47 -13.27 42.54
N GLY A 535 -0.32 -13.85 41.35
CA GLY A 535 0.96 -14.06 40.70
C GLY A 535 1.70 -12.74 40.43
N ARG A 536 0.96 -11.70 40.01
CA ARG A 536 1.48 -10.35 39.86
C ARG A 536 1.96 -9.77 41.21
N LEU A 537 1.12 -9.84 42.25
CA LEU A 537 1.46 -9.36 43.60
C LEU A 537 2.72 -10.07 44.14
N TYR A 538 2.84 -11.35 43.91
CA TYR A 538 3.99 -12.17 44.33
C TYR A 538 5.26 -11.77 43.57
N ALA A 539 5.18 -11.54 42.26
CA ALA A 539 6.30 -11.00 41.48
C ALA A 539 6.83 -9.68 42.08
N PHE A 540 5.92 -8.79 42.47
CA PHE A 540 6.27 -7.52 43.06
C PHE A 540 6.87 -7.65 44.49
N ALA A 541 6.41 -8.62 45.26
CA ALA A 541 6.99 -8.93 46.53
C ALA A 541 8.43 -9.45 46.41
N LEU A 542 8.67 -10.37 45.48
CA LEU A 542 10.01 -10.92 45.19
C LEU A 542 10.97 -9.87 44.66
N ALA A 543 10.47 -8.96 43.85
CA ALA A 543 11.25 -7.84 43.30
C ALA A 543 11.51 -6.72 44.30
N GLY A 544 10.88 -6.75 45.48
CA GLY A 544 10.92 -5.63 46.44
C GLY A 544 10.30 -4.35 45.86
N SER A 545 9.38 -4.46 44.91
CA SER A 545 8.83 -3.32 44.19
C SER A 545 7.49 -2.86 44.76
N ASN A 546 7.28 -1.56 44.82
CA ASN A 546 5.97 -0.94 45.03
C ASN A 546 5.33 -0.67 43.64
N SER A 547 4.48 -1.58 43.20
CA SER A 547 4.09 -1.73 41.81
C SER A 547 2.97 -0.83 41.33
N SER A 548 2.34 -0.12 42.19
CA SER A 548 1.02 0.47 41.94
C SER A 548 1.03 1.86 41.30
N THR A 549 2.19 2.38 40.95
CA THR A 549 2.30 3.70 40.31
C THR A 549 2.19 3.62 38.79
N PRO A 550 1.49 4.57 38.14
CA PRO A 550 1.45 4.70 36.69
C PRO A 550 2.85 4.80 36.08
N LEU A 551 2.95 4.52 34.82
CA LEU A 551 4.14 4.31 33.98
C LEU A 551 5.31 5.33 34.13
N ASN A 552 5.08 6.50 34.71
CA ASN A 552 6.02 7.62 34.71
C ASN A 552 6.60 7.98 36.07
N VAL A 553 6.34 7.21 37.12
CA VAL A 553 6.89 7.48 38.44
C VAL A 553 8.08 6.57 38.73
N VAL A 554 9.17 7.15 39.20
CA VAL A 554 10.38 6.44 39.65
C VAL A 554 9.95 5.41 40.69
N ARG A 555 9.99 4.13 40.34
CA ARG A 555 9.66 3.06 41.27
C ARG A 555 10.77 2.89 42.27
N THR A 556 10.44 3.04 43.54
CA THR A 556 11.36 2.67 44.62
C THR A 556 11.28 1.17 44.87
N VAL A 557 12.38 0.48 44.69
CA VAL A 557 12.52 -0.90 45.07
C VAL A 557 13.45 -0.92 46.26
N SER A 558 13.07 -1.64 47.24
CA SER A 558 13.89 -1.87 48.41
C SER A 558 14.43 -3.29 48.38
N LEU A 559 15.77 -3.44 48.41
CA LEU A 559 16.38 -4.75 48.49
C LEU A 559 15.97 -5.44 49.80
N ALA A 560 15.78 -4.67 50.87
CA ALA A 560 15.28 -5.17 52.15
C ALA A 560 13.88 -5.81 52.01
N ASP A 561 13.02 -5.24 51.19
CA ASP A 561 11.67 -5.80 50.93
C ASP A 561 11.72 -7.09 50.11
N ALA A 562 12.66 -7.21 49.17
CA ALA A 562 12.91 -8.45 48.42
C ALA A 562 13.40 -9.61 49.28
N HIS A 563 14.06 -9.28 50.44
CA HIS A 563 14.51 -10.25 51.43
C HIS A 563 13.63 -10.32 52.69
N SER A 564 12.47 -9.66 52.64
CA SER A 564 11.54 -9.69 53.79
C SER A 564 11.04 -11.13 54.06
N PRO A 565 10.63 -11.43 55.31
CA PRO A 565 10.03 -12.71 55.63
C PRO A 565 8.85 -13.05 54.71
N TYR A 566 8.08 -12.06 54.31
CA TYR A 566 7.00 -12.21 53.38
C TYR A 566 7.50 -12.65 52.00
N ALA A 567 8.52 -12.00 51.46
CA ALA A 567 9.09 -12.41 50.15
C ALA A 567 9.66 -13.84 50.21
N GLN A 568 10.28 -14.25 51.34
CA GLN A 568 10.75 -15.63 51.50
C GLN A 568 9.60 -16.63 51.52
N GLU A 569 8.49 -16.30 52.23
CA GLU A 569 7.26 -17.11 52.20
C GLU A 569 6.68 -17.23 50.79
N ILE A 570 6.65 -16.13 50.02
CA ILE A 570 6.15 -16.15 48.61
C ILE A 570 7.06 -17.02 47.74
N ARG A 571 8.39 -16.99 47.88
CA ARG A 571 9.30 -17.91 47.19
C ARG A 571 8.92 -19.37 47.42
N LYS A 572 8.62 -19.72 48.67
CA LYS A 572 8.17 -21.06 49.03
C LYS A 572 6.81 -21.40 48.42
N LYS A 573 5.81 -20.49 48.53
CA LYS A 573 4.48 -20.67 47.95
C LYS A 573 4.54 -20.91 46.44
N LEU A 574 5.32 -20.13 45.70
CA LEU A 574 5.49 -20.30 44.27
C LEU A 574 6.23 -21.59 43.90
N ALA A 575 7.24 -21.98 44.68
CA ALA A 575 7.97 -23.24 44.47
C ALA A 575 7.09 -24.47 44.69
N GLU A 576 6.09 -24.43 45.58
CA GLU A 576 5.16 -25.49 45.90
C GLU A 576 3.86 -25.42 45.11
N SER A 577 3.58 -24.30 44.40
CA SER A 577 2.31 -24.07 43.68
C SER A 577 2.11 -25.02 42.56
N THR A 578 0.85 -25.46 42.38
CA THR A 578 0.34 -26.20 41.22
C THR A 578 -0.63 -25.34 40.35
N ASP A 579 -0.82 -24.08 40.74
CA ASP A 579 -1.66 -23.14 40.00
C ASP A 579 -0.92 -22.59 38.79
N VAL A 580 -1.31 -23.03 37.59
CA VAL A 580 -0.66 -22.68 36.31
C VAL A 580 -0.81 -21.19 35.99
N GLU A 581 -1.98 -20.58 36.29
CA GLU A 581 -2.22 -19.15 36.01
C GLU A 581 -1.36 -18.28 36.94
N LEU A 582 -1.30 -18.64 38.22
CA LEU A 582 -0.46 -17.94 39.20
C LEU A 582 1.02 -18.00 38.85
N LEU A 583 1.54 -19.18 38.51
CA LEU A 583 2.94 -19.36 38.10
C LEU A 583 3.24 -18.60 36.80
N THR A 584 2.31 -18.64 35.82
CA THR A 584 2.47 -17.90 34.58
C THR A 584 2.52 -16.40 34.79
N ALA A 585 1.61 -15.84 35.62
CA ALA A 585 1.62 -14.42 35.94
C ALA A 585 2.88 -14.00 36.71
N ALA A 586 3.30 -14.78 37.72
CA ALA A 586 4.52 -14.50 38.45
C ALA A 586 5.76 -14.53 37.56
N GLY A 587 5.85 -15.53 36.68
CA GLY A 587 6.94 -15.66 35.71
C GLY A 587 6.99 -14.54 34.70
N ASP A 588 5.83 -14.16 34.13
CA ASP A 588 5.68 -13.06 33.18
C ASP A 588 6.16 -11.73 33.77
N TYR A 589 5.63 -11.34 34.93
CA TYR A 589 5.99 -10.07 35.55
C TYR A 589 7.45 -10.03 36.03
N LEU A 590 8.03 -11.14 36.51
CA LEU A 590 9.43 -11.19 36.85
C LEU A 590 10.36 -11.12 35.67
N ALA A 591 10.06 -11.85 34.59
CA ALA A 591 10.99 -11.97 33.48
C ALA A 591 10.87 -10.82 32.48
N TRP A 592 9.65 -10.29 32.26
CA TRP A 592 9.39 -9.31 31.22
C TRP A 592 9.38 -7.85 31.66
N ASP A 593 8.89 -7.54 32.86
CA ASP A 593 8.83 -6.16 33.33
C ASP A 593 10.18 -5.66 33.86
N ARG A 594 11.12 -5.38 32.93
CA ARG A 594 12.44 -4.81 33.24
C ARG A 594 12.38 -3.52 34.07
N ARG A 595 11.25 -2.82 34.05
CA ARG A 595 10.99 -1.61 34.84
C ARG A 595 11.03 -1.92 36.36
N LEU A 596 10.81 -3.18 36.74
CA LEU A 596 10.94 -3.63 38.14
C LEU A 596 12.39 -3.60 38.66
N TYR A 597 13.37 -3.55 37.74
CA TYR A 597 14.79 -3.76 38.10
C TYR A 597 15.73 -2.65 37.59
N GLN A 598 15.23 -1.67 36.82
CA GLN A 598 16.06 -0.56 36.36
C GLN A 598 16.67 0.17 37.56
N ASP A 599 18.00 0.32 37.57
CA ASP A 599 18.83 1.02 38.56
C ASP A 599 19.07 0.31 39.89
N LYS A 600 18.94 -1.03 40.01
CA LYS A 600 19.04 -1.71 41.28
C LYS A 600 20.02 -2.87 41.29
N LYS A 601 20.79 -2.92 42.36
CA LYS A 601 21.63 -4.07 42.73
C LYS A 601 20.72 -5.13 43.38
N ILE A 602 20.13 -5.98 42.55
CA ILE A 602 19.39 -7.18 42.94
C ILE A 602 20.41 -8.32 42.97
N ASP A 603 20.40 -9.14 44.03
CA ASP A 603 21.32 -10.24 44.24
C ASP A 603 20.87 -11.57 43.60
N PHE A 604 19.80 -11.55 42.84
CA PHE A 604 19.32 -12.69 42.05
C PHE A 604 18.99 -12.26 40.63
N ASP A 605 18.95 -13.21 39.70
CA ASP A 605 18.50 -12.97 38.33
C ASP A 605 16.96 -13.12 38.22
N PRO A 606 16.20 -12.02 38.10
CA PRO A 606 14.75 -12.09 38.03
C PRO A 606 14.25 -12.72 36.72
N VAL A 607 15.01 -12.59 35.63
CA VAL A 607 14.65 -13.21 34.34
C VAL A 607 14.78 -14.73 34.46
N ALA A 608 15.89 -15.21 35.01
CA ALA A 608 16.09 -16.64 35.24
C ALA A 608 15.04 -17.23 36.20
N LEU A 609 14.70 -16.48 37.28
CA LEU A 609 13.66 -16.90 38.22
C LEU A 609 12.28 -16.94 37.58
N GLY A 610 11.92 -15.89 36.80
CA GLY A 610 10.66 -15.82 36.05
C GLY A 610 10.53 -16.95 35.03
N LYS A 611 11.63 -17.25 34.34
CA LYS A 611 11.71 -18.35 33.37
C LYS A 611 11.46 -19.71 34.06
N SER A 612 12.01 -19.94 35.25
CA SER A 612 11.79 -21.18 36.01
C SER A 612 10.32 -21.40 36.39
N TYR A 613 9.56 -20.31 36.70
CA TYR A 613 8.13 -20.42 36.99
C TYR A 613 7.30 -20.68 35.72
N LEU A 614 7.68 -20.08 34.59
CA LEU A 614 7.05 -20.37 33.31
C LEU A 614 7.27 -21.80 32.84
N GLU A 615 8.49 -22.33 33.02
CA GLU A 615 8.86 -23.72 32.72
C GLU A 615 8.05 -24.69 33.61
N ARG A 616 7.91 -24.37 34.88
CA ARG A 616 7.07 -25.17 35.80
C ARG A 616 5.59 -25.13 35.41
N ALA A 617 5.08 -23.98 35.03
CA ALA A 617 3.70 -23.86 34.53
C ALA A 617 3.46 -24.79 33.31
N LEU A 618 4.43 -24.88 32.39
CA LEU A 618 4.37 -25.80 31.25
C LEU A 618 4.53 -27.28 31.62
N GLN A 619 5.33 -27.60 32.65
CA GLN A 619 5.43 -28.95 33.19
C GLN A 619 4.07 -29.43 33.75
N LEU A 620 3.37 -28.55 34.45
CA LEU A 620 2.04 -28.82 35.03
C LEU A 620 0.93 -28.86 33.94
N ASN A 621 1.00 -27.96 32.98
CA ASN A 621 0.08 -27.91 31.85
C ASN A 621 0.81 -27.58 30.55
N PRO A 622 1.16 -28.61 29.73
CA PRO A 622 1.82 -28.39 28.44
C PRO A 622 1.01 -27.54 27.46
N GLN A 623 -0.27 -27.34 27.68
CA GLN A 623 -1.15 -26.50 26.85
C GLN A 623 -1.27 -25.07 27.38
N ALA A 624 -0.52 -24.66 28.39
CA ALA A 624 -0.49 -23.29 28.91
C ALA A 624 0.12 -22.33 27.89
N THR A 625 -0.72 -21.85 26.97
CA THR A 625 -0.32 -21.02 25.80
C THR A 625 0.43 -19.76 26.22
N GLN A 626 -0.03 -19.08 27.28
CA GLN A 626 0.58 -17.82 27.74
C GLN A 626 2.00 -18.08 28.27
N ALA A 627 2.22 -19.12 29.11
CA ALA A 627 3.55 -19.47 29.61
C ALA A 627 4.52 -19.85 28.49
N ARG A 628 4.05 -20.63 27.51
CA ARG A 628 4.83 -21.00 26.32
C ARG A 628 5.24 -19.76 25.51
N ASN A 629 4.30 -18.87 25.25
CA ASN A 629 4.54 -17.64 24.50
C ASN A 629 5.59 -16.78 25.17
N MET A 630 5.49 -16.61 26.49
CA MET A 630 6.48 -15.81 27.23
C MET A 630 7.88 -16.44 27.19
N LEU A 631 8.00 -17.76 27.36
CA LEU A 631 9.29 -18.44 27.24
C LEU A 631 9.92 -18.26 25.87
N MET A 632 9.13 -18.38 24.81
CA MET A 632 9.63 -18.18 23.45
C MET A 632 10.12 -16.73 23.22
N VAL A 633 9.36 -15.74 23.72
CA VAL A 633 9.77 -14.33 23.65
C VAL A 633 11.09 -14.10 24.41
N LEU A 634 11.24 -14.69 25.60
CA LEU A 634 12.47 -14.58 26.39
C LEU A 634 13.66 -15.25 25.69
N GLN A 635 13.46 -16.43 25.12
CA GLN A 635 14.50 -17.15 24.37
C GLN A 635 14.91 -16.38 23.11
N SER A 636 13.95 -15.79 22.39
CA SER A 636 14.22 -14.93 21.25
C SER A 636 14.99 -13.66 21.67
N ALA A 637 14.59 -13.02 22.77
CA ALA A 637 15.30 -11.84 23.30
C ALA A 637 16.74 -12.16 23.77
N GLU A 638 16.97 -13.33 24.39
CA GLU A 638 18.30 -13.81 24.78
C GLU A 638 19.18 -14.04 23.54
N ARG A 639 18.66 -14.75 22.52
CA ARG A 639 19.38 -15.00 21.25
C ARG A 639 19.72 -13.68 20.54
N ASN A 640 18.73 -12.83 20.35
CA ASN A 640 18.91 -11.53 19.68
C ASN A 640 19.84 -10.61 20.46
N GLY A 641 19.77 -10.64 21.79
CA GLY A 641 20.67 -9.90 22.68
C GLY A 641 22.14 -10.34 22.55
N ALA A 642 22.39 -11.62 22.42
CA ALA A 642 23.73 -12.17 22.22
C ALA A 642 24.27 -11.85 20.81
N ILE A 643 23.44 -12.03 19.76
CA ILE A 643 23.81 -11.79 18.37
C ILE A 643 23.97 -10.28 18.10
N SER A 644 23.12 -9.43 18.69
CA SER A 644 23.21 -7.96 18.54
C SER A 644 24.24 -7.29 19.46
N ALA A 645 24.86 -8.02 20.38
CA ALA A 645 25.88 -7.48 21.27
C ALA A 645 27.01 -6.71 20.56
N PRO A 646 27.51 -7.17 19.40
CA PRO A 646 28.52 -6.44 18.62
C PRO A 646 28.03 -5.08 18.08
N LEU A 647 26.71 -4.88 17.98
CA LEU A 647 26.10 -3.67 17.42
C LEU A 647 25.75 -2.61 18.47
N ARG A 648 25.79 -2.93 19.76
CA ARG A 648 25.30 -2.04 20.85
C ARG A 648 25.93 -0.65 20.87
N ASN A 649 27.18 -0.54 20.43
CA ASN A 649 27.95 0.72 20.43
C ASN A 649 28.32 1.17 19.01
N VAL A 650 27.74 0.59 17.97
CA VAL A 650 28.04 0.92 16.58
C VAL A 650 27.10 2.06 16.13
N PRO A 651 27.65 3.21 15.69
CA PRO A 651 26.82 4.29 15.16
C PRO A 651 25.96 3.83 13.98
N TRP A 652 24.75 4.38 13.85
CA TRP A 652 23.80 4.05 12.79
C TRP A 652 24.46 3.97 11.40
N GLY A 653 25.30 4.97 11.03
CA GLY A 653 25.99 5.01 9.76
C GLY A 653 26.88 3.79 9.46
N SER A 654 27.46 3.17 10.48
CA SER A 654 28.42 2.06 10.34
C SER A 654 27.81 0.67 10.57
N GLN A 655 26.57 0.57 11.04
CA GLN A 655 25.94 -0.71 11.37
C GLN A 655 25.84 -1.65 10.16
N PHE A 656 25.58 -1.13 8.98
CA PHE A 656 25.48 -1.95 7.77
C PHE A 656 26.80 -2.67 7.43
N GLN A 657 27.93 -1.95 7.57
CA GLN A 657 29.25 -2.54 7.30
C GLN A 657 29.59 -3.59 8.36
N THR A 658 29.29 -3.31 9.62
CA THR A 658 29.52 -4.25 10.73
C THR A 658 28.70 -5.53 10.55
N ILE A 659 27.41 -5.42 10.21
CA ILE A 659 26.53 -6.58 9.94
C ILE A 659 27.05 -7.37 8.73
N SER A 660 27.43 -6.69 7.65
CA SER A 660 27.92 -7.33 6.42
C SER A 660 29.23 -8.11 6.64
N ALA A 661 30.00 -7.76 7.67
CA ALA A 661 31.24 -8.47 8.02
C ALA A 661 31.03 -9.71 8.91
N LEU A 662 29.83 -9.93 9.44
CA LEU A 662 29.52 -11.10 10.26
C LEU A 662 29.46 -12.39 9.41
N PRO A 663 29.71 -13.56 10.04
CA PRO A 663 29.48 -14.86 9.40
C PRO A 663 28.04 -15.00 8.89
N ASP A 664 27.86 -15.74 7.80
CA ASP A 664 26.54 -15.94 7.15
C ASP A 664 25.46 -16.45 8.11
N ALA A 665 25.80 -17.35 9.04
CA ALA A 665 24.87 -17.89 10.02
C ALA A 665 24.39 -16.84 11.05
N ASP A 666 25.29 -15.97 11.49
CA ASP A 666 24.95 -14.90 12.44
C ASP A 666 24.15 -13.80 11.74
N ARG A 667 24.51 -13.48 10.48
CA ARG A 667 23.73 -12.54 9.66
C ARG A 667 22.34 -13.05 9.42
N PHE A 668 22.16 -14.32 9.03
CA PHE A 668 20.86 -14.92 8.77
C PHE A 668 19.89 -14.78 9.94
N LYS A 669 20.38 -14.90 11.19
CA LYS A 669 19.57 -14.73 12.40
C LYS A 669 19.30 -13.27 12.78
N LEU A 670 20.17 -12.36 12.38
CA LEU A 670 20.11 -10.95 12.78
C LEU A 670 19.30 -10.10 11.77
N LEU A 671 19.38 -10.42 10.49
CA LEU A 671 18.83 -9.61 9.40
C LEU A 671 17.32 -9.34 9.52
N PRO A 672 16.46 -10.29 9.93
CA PRO A 672 15.03 -10.04 10.08
C PRO A 672 14.73 -8.83 10.99
N ASP A 673 15.36 -8.81 12.18
CA ASP A 673 15.17 -7.73 13.14
C ASP A 673 15.80 -6.42 12.66
N GLN A 674 16.93 -6.49 11.98
CA GLN A 674 17.60 -5.30 11.46
C GLN A 674 16.87 -4.68 10.26
N ALA A 675 16.22 -5.49 9.42
CA ALA A 675 15.39 -5.01 8.33
C ALA A 675 14.15 -4.25 8.86
N ASP A 676 13.44 -4.83 9.80
CA ASP A 676 12.29 -4.21 10.45
C ASP A 676 12.69 -2.94 11.20
N TYR A 677 13.77 -2.99 11.99
CA TYR A 677 14.30 -1.84 12.71
C TYR A 677 14.68 -0.70 11.77
N ALA A 678 15.40 -0.98 10.69
CA ALA A 678 15.78 0.04 9.71
C ALA A 678 14.56 0.66 9.04
N TYR A 679 13.53 -0.13 8.73
CA TYR A 679 12.29 0.38 8.17
C TYR A 679 11.59 1.35 9.15
N LEU A 680 11.42 0.94 10.41
CA LEU A 680 10.76 1.74 11.45
C LEU A 680 11.54 3.02 11.76
N MET A 681 12.86 2.97 11.78
CA MET A 681 13.70 4.16 11.96
C MET A 681 13.50 5.17 10.83
N GLY A 682 13.39 4.71 9.58
CA GLY A 682 13.06 5.56 8.44
C GLY A 682 11.66 6.19 8.56
N GLU A 683 10.68 5.42 9.01
CA GLU A 683 9.31 5.89 9.18
C GLU A 683 9.17 6.93 10.30
N ASN A 684 9.80 6.67 11.44
CA ASN A 684 9.82 7.63 12.55
C ASN A 684 10.58 8.92 12.17
N ALA A 685 11.71 8.81 11.49
CA ALA A 685 12.45 9.97 11.01
C ALA A 685 11.59 10.83 10.04
N ASP A 686 10.91 10.19 9.09
CA ASP A 686 9.97 10.84 8.17
C ASP A 686 8.81 11.53 8.92
N TYR A 687 8.22 10.84 9.92
CA TYR A 687 7.17 11.40 10.76
C TYR A 687 7.62 12.67 11.47
N TYR A 688 8.78 12.65 12.15
CA TYR A 688 9.29 13.81 12.90
C TYR A 688 9.85 14.91 11.99
N GLU A 689 10.20 14.62 10.76
CA GLU A 689 10.58 15.62 9.76
C GLU A 689 9.38 16.47 9.31
N HIS A 690 8.19 15.86 9.21
CA HIS A 690 6.98 16.50 8.71
C HIS A 690 5.98 16.92 9.80
N LYS A 691 6.15 16.44 11.03
CA LYS A 691 5.26 16.75 12.15
C LYS A 691 5.49 18.18 12.67
N GLN A 692 4.40 18.88 12.96
CA GLN A 692 4.47 20.10 13.75
C GLN A 692 4.87 19.78 15.20
N LEU A 693 6.10 20.14 15.59
CA LEU A 693 6.67 19.82 16.91
C LEU A 693 6.05 20.70 18.00
N THR A 694 5.03 20.17 18.66
CA THR A 694 4.27 20.91 19.68
C THR A 694 4.77 20.67 21.10
N THR A 695 5.37 19.51 21.38
CA THR A 695 5.87 19.13 22.70
C THR A 695 7.41 19.09 22.74
N ASP A 696 7.98 19.17 23.93
CA ASP A 696 9.43 19.03 24.12
C ASP A 696 9.92 17.61 23.80
N ASP A 697 9.08 16.60 24.03
CA ASP A 697 9.36 15.23 23.65
C ASP A 697 9.45 15.08 22.12
N ASP A 698 8.51 15.66 21.37
CA ASP A 698 8.59 15.69 19.89
C ASP A 698 9.89 16.33 19.40
N ARG A 699 10.32 17.45 20.05
CA ARG A 699 11.59 18.11 19.70
C ARG A 699 12.78 17.23 20.00
N GLN A 700 12.77 16.56 21.16
CA GLN A 700 13.85 15.65 21.57
C GLN A 700 13.95 14.47 20.61
N GLN A 701 12.83 13.89 20.22
CA GLN A 701 12.79 12.81 19.23
C GLN A 701 13.28 13.29 17.85
N ALA A 702 12.80 14.41 17.34
CA ALA A 702 13.28 14.99 16.10
C ALA A 702 14.80 15.25 16.10
N ASP A 703 15.33 15.80 17.23
CA ASP A 703 16.75 16.03 17.42
C ASP A 703 17.57 14.74 17.50
N TYR A 704 16.98 13.64 18.01
CA TYR A 704 17.60 12.32 18.00
C TYR A 704 17.86 11.84 16.57
N TYR A 705 16.86 11.89 15.69
CA TYR A 705 17.01 11.45 14.28
C TYR A 705 18.02 12.33 13.53
N LYS A 706 18.00 13.64 13.77
CA LYS A 706 18.97 14.58 13.17
C LYS A 706 20.38 14.32 13.65
N ARG A 707 20.60 14.17 14.95
CA ARG A 707 21.95 13.93 15.53
C ARG A 707 22.55 12.61 15.07
N ASN A 708 21.72 11.58 14.90
CA ASN A 708 22.15 10.26 14.41
C ASN A 708 22.18 10.17 12.89
N GLN A 709 21.90 11.27 12.16
CA GLN A 709 21.91 11.35 10.70
C GLN A 709 21.02 10.26 10.06
N ILE A 710 19.85 10.00 10.66
CA ILE A 710 18.91 9.02 10.15
C ILE A 710 18.04 9.69 9.10
N ILE A 711 18.39 9.47 7.84
CA ILE A 711 17.66 9.97 6.67
C ILE A 711 16.63 8.90 6.30
N PRO A 712 15.33 9.24 6.19
CA PRO A 712 14.26 8.28 5.91
C PRO A 712 14.55 7.39 4.70
N LYS A 713 14.91 8.01 3.57
CA LYS A 713 15.20 7.28 2.33
C LYS A 713 16.36 6.29 2.48
N ASP A 714 17.43 6.69 3.15
CA ASP A 714 18.60 5.82 3.36
C ASP A 714 18.28 4.65 4.31
N ALA A 715 17.41 4.90 5.29
CA ALA A 715 16.95 3.88 6.22
C ALA A 715 16.10 2.82 5.51
N TRP A 716 15.18 3.21 4.63
CA TRP A 716 14.38 2.27 3.83
C TRP A 716 15.21 1.51 2.79
N GLU A 717 16.19 2.17 2.17
CA GLU A 717 17.14 1.48 1.28
C GLU A 717 17.98 0.45 2.04
N ARG A 718 18.37 0.77 3.29
CA ARG A 718 19.06 -0.16 4.17
C ARG A 718 18.15 -1.35 4.56
N ALA A 719 16.91 -1.09 4.93
CA ALA A 719 15.92 -2.13 5.20
C ALA A 719 15.74 -3.08 4.01
N ARG A 720 15.68 -2.52 2.80
CA ARG A 720 15.63 -3.29 1.55
C ARG A 720 16.86 -4.20 1.41
N LYS A 721 18.06 -3.65 1.57
CA LYS A 721 19.31 -4.43 1.46
C LYS A 721 19.38 -5.58 2.46
N TYR A 722 18.93 -5.33 3.70
CA TYR A 722 18.85 -6.36 4.72
C TYR A 722 17.87 -7.47 4.34
N ALA A 723 16.66 -7.11 3.93
CA ALA A 723 15.65 -8.09 3.51
C ALA A 723 16.07 -8.90 2.26
N GLU A 724 16.71 -8.27 1.29
CA GLU A 724 17.26 -8.96 0.12
C GLU A 724 18.42 -9.89 0.48
N ASP A 725 19.32 -9.49 1.40
CA ASP A 725 20.41 -10.35 1.89
C ASP A 725 19.85 -11.52 2.70
N GLU A 726 18.81 -11.29 3.50
CA GLU A 726 18.10 -12.35 4.23
C GLU A 726 17.52 -13.41 3.28
N LEU A 727 16.80 -13.01 2.22
CA LEU A 727 16.28 -13.95 1.21
C LEU A 727 17.40 -14.72 0.51
N ARG A 728 18.53 -14.05 0.24
CA ARG A 728 19.71 -14.70 -0.37
C ARG A 728 20.33 -15.75 0.57
N LEU A 729 20.45 -15.43 1.86
CA LEU A 729 20.98 -16.35 2.87
C LEU A 729 20.01 -17.50 3.16
N ALA A 730 18.70 -17.25 3.16
CA ALA A 730 17.70 -18.29 3.39
C ALA A 730 17.87 -19.51 2.47
N VAL A 731 18.34 -19.31 1.23
CA VAL A 731 18.65 -20.42 0.32
C VAL A 731 19.70 -21.39 0.88
N LYS A 732 20.67 -20.86 1.68
CA LYS A 732 21.74 -21.66 2.32
C LYS A 732 21.24 -22.34 3.60
N PHE A 733 20.26 -21.76 4.29
CA PHE A 733 19.79 -22.18 5.61
C PHE A 733 18.38 -22.80 5.59
N ARG A 734 18.04 -23.57 4.53
CA ARG A 734 16.70 -24.17 4.37
C ARG A 734 16.23 -25.09 5.49
N ASN A 735 17.18 -25.69 6.20
CA ASN A 735 16.92 -26.63 7.31
C ASN A 735 16.97 -25.91 8.68
N ASP A 736 17.24 -24.63 8.73
CA ASP A 736 17.22 -23.85 9.96
C ASP A 736 15.76 -23.62 10.41
N PRO A 737 15.46 -23.72 11.72
CA PRO A 737 14.12 -23.42 12.25
C PRO A 737 13.59 -22.04 11.87
N ASP A 738 14.48 -21.05 11.71
CA ASP A 738 14.14 -19.67 11.37
C ASP A 738 13.91 -19.44 9.88
N TYR A 739 14.07 -20.47 9.02
CA TYR A 739 13.89 -20.34 7.57
C TYR A 739 12.55 -19.76 7.16
N GLY A 740 11.45 -20.26 7.75
CA GLY A 740 10.10 -19.77 7.46
C GLY A 740 9.93 -18.31 7.88
N THR A 741 10.41 -17.95 9.06
CA THR A 741 10.40 -16.58 9.59
C THR A 741 11.18 -15.62 8.69
N ALA A 742 12.37 -16.02 8.24
CA ALA A 742 13.20 -15.21 7.34
C ALA A 742 12.47 -14.92 6.01
N ILE A 743 11.93 -15.95 5.34
CA ILE A 743 11.16 -15.77 4.10
C ILE A 743 9.97 -14.84 4.32
N PHE A 744 9.23 -15.03 5.41
CA PHE A 744 8.05 -14.23 5.72
C PHE A 744 8.40 -12.76 5.95
N ARG A 745 9.29 -12.48 6.92
CA ARG A 745 9.63 -11.11 7.33
C ARG A 745 10.29 -10.32 6.21
N ALA A 746 11.26 -10.90 5.51
CA ALA A 746 11.90 -10.23 4.39
C ALA A 746 10.91 -9.82 3.30
N ASN A 747 9.96 -10.69 2.95
CA ASN A 747 8.94 -10.35 1.94
C ASN A 747 7.93 -9.33 2.46
N VAL A 748 7.53 -9.35 3.74
CA VAL A 748 6.67 -8.32 4.34
C VAL A 748 7.36 -6.96 4.31
N THR A 749 8.65 -6.89 4.69
CA THR A 749 9.44 -5.65 4.65
C THR A 749 9.56 -5.12 3.22
N LEU A 750 9.91 -5.96 2.24
CA LEU A 750 9.99 -5.57 0.83
C LEU A 750 8.63 -5.12 0.28
N GLY A 751 7.55 -5.80 0.65
CA GLY A 751 6.18 -5.44 0.29
C GLY A 751 5.78 -4.07 0.84
N THR A 752 6.14 -3.78 2.08
CA THR A 752 5.86 -2.50 2.73
C THR A 752 6.66 -1.35 2.09
N ILE A 753 7.93 -1.59 1.74
CA ILE A 753 8.76 -0.64 1.00
C ILE A 753 8.19 -0.39 -0.41
N ALA A 754 7.76 -1.45 -1.13
CA ALA A 754 7.17 -1.32 -2.45
C ALA A 754 5.88 -0.47 -2.45
N LEU A 755 5.05 -0.59 -1.41
CA LEU A 755 3.88 0.30 -1.24
C LEU A 755 4.28 1.77 -1.08
N ARG A 756 5.31 2.04 -0.31
CA ARG A 756 5.83 3.38 -0.08
C ARG A 756 6.37 4.01 -1.37
N GLU A 757 6.93 3.19 -2.25
CA GLU A 757 7.38 3.59 -3.59
C GLU A 757 6.25 3.66 -4.63
N GLY A 758 5.01 3.38 -4.24
CA GLY A 758 3.84 3.41 -5.12
C GLY A 758 3.69 2.15 -5.99
N ASP A 759 4.56 1.15 -5.86
CA ASP A 759 4.45 -0.11 -6.60
C ASP A 759 3.54 -1.14 -5.90
N ARG A 760 2.24 -0.91 -6.04
CA ARG A 760 1.20 -1.78 -5.50
C ARG A 760 1.32 -3.24 -5.98
N ASN A 761 1.69 -3.46 -7.24
CA ASN A 761 1.78 -4.82 -7.78
C ASN A 761 2.97 -5.58 -7.19
N ALA A 762 4.10 -4.90 -6.97
CA ALA A 762 5.22 -5.48 -6.26
C ALA A 762 4.84 -5.81 -4.80
N ALA A 763 4.13 -4.91 -4.13
CA ALA A 763 3.67 -5.15 -2.76
C ALA A 763 2.77 -6.38 -2.63
N VAL A 764 1.78 -6.53 -3.52
CA VAL A 764 0.93 -7.74 -3.58
C VAL A 764 1.77 -8.98 -3.85
N ARG A 765 2.71 -8.91 -4.80
CA ARG A 765 3.60 -10.03 -5.13
C ARG A 765 4.44 -10.44 -3.92
N TYR A 766 5.07 -9.51 -3.22
CA TYR A 766 5.84 -9.80 -2.00
C TYR A 766 4.96 -10.38 -0.89
N MET A 767 3.77 -9.85 -0.67
CA MET A 767 2.82 -10.43 0.29
C MET A 767 2.46 -11.88 -0.05
N LEU A 768 2.23 -12.19 -1.33
CA LEU A 768 1.95 -13.55 -1.77
C LEU A 768 3.19 -14.46 -1.68
N GLU A 769 4.42 -13.93 -1.88
CA GLU A 769 5.65 -14.69 -1.61
C GLU A 769 5.82 -14.96 -0.10
N ALA A 770 5.48 -14.00 0.77
CA ALA A 770 5.46 -14.22 2.21
C ALA A 770 4.50 -15.36 2.61
N SER A 771 3.36 -15.52 1.93
CA SER A 771 2.40 -16.61 2.19
C SER A 771 2.90 -18.01 1.79
N LYS A 772 4.04 -18.12 1.14
CA LYS A 772 4.69 -19.40 0.81
C LYS A 772 5.68 -19.86 1.89
N ALA A 773 5.91 -19.04 2.91
CA ALA A 773 6.81 -19.39 4.00
C ALA A 773 6.29 -20.65 4.74
N PRO A 774 7.14 -21.64 5.01
CA PRO A 774 6.72 -22.79 5.82
C PRO A 774 6.40 -22.35 7.25
N ALA A 775 5.45 -23.03 7.89
CA ALA A 775 5.11 -22.77 9.28
C ALA A 775 6.33 -23.02 10.18
N SER A 776 6.60 -22.08 11.09
CA SER A 776 7.63 -22.21 12.13
C SER A 776 7.06 -21.66 13.43
N ASP A 777 7.61 -22.11 14.57
CA ASP A 777 7.15 -21.65 15.89
C ASP A 777 7.34 -20.13 16.07
N GLU A 778 8.35 -19.54 15.43
CA GLU A 778 8.63 -18.10 15.48
C GLU A 778 7.78 -17.30 14.48
N LEU A 779 7.30 -17.92 13.40
CA LEU A 779 6.46 -17.24 12.41
C LEU A 779 5.18 -16.67 13.06
N ALA A 780 4.64 -17.38 14.02
CA ALA A 780 3.47 -16.96 14.77
C ALA A 780 3.69 -15.67 15.60
N PHE A 781 4.95 -15.30 15.90
CA PHE A 781 5.31 -14.02 16.56
C PHE A 781 5.69 -12.93 15.54
N SER A 782 5.92 -13.31 14.30
CA SER A 782 6.40 -12.41 13.26
C SER A 782 5.27 -11.60 12.59
N THR A 783 3.99 -11.84 12.96
CA THR A 783 2.84 -11.04 12.53
C THR A 783 2.79 -9.70 13.28
N GLY A 784 3.89 -8.94 13.21
CA GLY A 784 4.08 -7.66 13.89
C GLY A 784 3.47 -6.47 13.14
N ALA A 785 3.85 -5.27 13.59
CA ALA A 785 3.33 -4.00 13.11
C ALA A 785 3.47 -3.82 11.59
N LEU A 786 4.57 -4.30 10.97
CA LEU A 786 4.79 -4.19 9.52
C LEU A 786 3.78 -5.03 8.72
N THR A 787 3.46 -6.24 9.18
CA THR A 787 2.45 -7.10 8.55
C THR A 787 1.08 -6.41 8.55
N LEU A 788 0.65 -5.87 9.68
CA LEU A 788 -0.62 -5.17 9.81
C LEU A 788 -0.67 -3.90 8.95
N ARG A 789 0.45 -3.19 8.84
CA ARG A 789 0.58 -2.01 7.95
C ARG A 789 0.46 -2.40 6.48
N LEU A 790 1.17 -3.43 6.04
CA LEU A 790 1.08 -3.94 4.67
C LEU A 790 -0.36 -4.31 4.32
N LEU A 791 -1.04 -5.06 5.19
CA LEU A 791 -2.44 -5.46 5.02
C LEU A 791 -3.37 -4.24 4.98
N LYS A 792 -3.19 -3.26 5.88
CA LYS A 792 -3.99 -2.04 5.94
C LYS A 792 -3.91 -1.25 4.63
N TYR A 793 -2.70 -0.96 4.15
CA TYR A 793 -2.52 -0.19 2.92
C TYR A 793 -3.03 -0.93 1.69
N LEU A 794 -2.87 -2.26 1.62
CA LEU A 794 -3.40 -3.06 0.53
C LEU A 794 -4.94 -3.10 0.55
N LEU A 795 -5.56 -3.19 1.73
CA LEU A 795 -7.03 -3.06 1.85
C LEU A 795 -7.52 -1.68 1.39
N GLN A 796 -6.84 -0.61 1.79
CA GLN A 796 -7.15 0.76 1.35
C GLN A 796 -7.00 0.93 -0.16
N SER A 797 -6.01 0.24 -0.74
CA SER A 797 -5.77 0.24 -2.18
C SER A 797 -6.70 -0.68 -2.97
N GLY A 798 -7.56 -1.47 -2.29
CA GLY A 798 -8.54 -2.32 -2.95
C GLY A 798 -8.18 -3.77 -3.15
N GLU A 799 -7.05 -4.24 -2.63
CA GLU A 799 -6.55 -5.61 -2.79
C GLU A 799 -7.20 -6.60 -1.82
N ARG A 800 -8.55 -6.58 -1.73
CA ARG A 800 -9.31 -7.39 -0.75
C ARG A 800 -9.05 -8.89 -0.87
N GLU A 801 -9.11 -9.43 -2.08
CA GLU A 801 -8.95 -10.88 -2.30
C GLU A 801 -7.55 -11.36 -1.94
N SER A 802 -6.53 -10.60 -2.33
CA SER A 802 -5.14 -10.89 -2.00
C SER A 802 -4.91 -10.87 -0.48
N VAL A 803 -5.48 -9.86 0.20
CA VAL A 803 -5.41 -9.73 1.67
C VAL A 803 -6.18 -10.85 2.37
N ILE A 804 -7.37 -11.23 1.89
CA ILE A 804 -8.14 -12.37 2.41
C ILE A 804 -7.30 -13.65 2.33
N SER A 805 -6.73 -13.95 1.16
CA SER A 805 -5.88 -15.13 0.96
C SER A 805 -4.68 -15.15 1.90
N PHE A 806 -4.08 -13.99 2.13
CA PHE A 806 -2.95 -13.87 3.06
C PHE A 806 -3.39 -14.06 4.53
N MET A 807 -4.52 -13.50 4.95
CA MET A 807 -5.07 -13.73 6.29
C MET A 807 -5.49 -15.20 6.51
N GLU A 808 -6.00 -15.88 5.47
CA GLU A 808 -6.28 -17.32 5.51
C GLU A 808 -5.00 -18.16 5.68
N TYR A 809 -3.89 -17.71 5.08
CA TYR A 809 -2.57 -18.30 5.33
C TYR A 809 -2.14 -18.04 6.78
N LEU A 810 -2.25 -16.81 7.30
CA LEU A 810 -1.92 -16.48 8.69
C LEU A 810 -2.72 -17.34 9.67
N ALA A 811 -4.01 -17.58 9.41
CA ALA A 811 -4.84 -18.47 10.23
C ALA A 811 -4.34 -19.94 10.28
N LYS A 812 -3.57 -20.38 9.28
CA LYS A 812 -2.98 -21.72 9.24
C LYS A 812 -1.65 -21.78 9.99
N VAL A 813 -0.83 -20.75 9.89
CA VAL A 813 0.54 -20.75 10.47
C VAL A 813 0.56 -20.16 11.88
N ASP A 814 -0.29 -19.20 12.20
CA ASP A 814 -0.45 -18.63 13.54
C ASP A 814 -1.62 -19.33 14.26
N VAL A 815 -1.37 -20.54 14.70
CA VAL A 815 -2.37 -21.38 15.36
C VAL A 815 -2.98 -20.70 16.60
N ARG A 816 -2.23 -19.80 17.27
CA ARG A 816 -2.65 -19.11 18.50
C ARG A 816 -3.67 -18.00 18.23
N GLN A 817 -3.53 -17.33 17.08
CA GLN A 817 -4.44 -16.27 16.66
C GLN A 817 -5.35 -16.72 15.51
N LYS A 818 -5.52 -18.02 15.34
CA LYS A 818 -6.32 -18.61 14.26
C LYS A 818 -7.71 -17.98 14.17
N ASP A 819 -8.42 -17.93 15.27
CA ASP A 819 -9.78 -17.39 15.31
C ASP A 819 -9.81 -15.89 15.00
N TYR A 820 -8.84 -15.13 15.50
CA TYR A 820 -8.66 -13.72 15.20
C TYR A 820 -8.47 -13.46 13.68
N TRP A 821 -7.65 -14.28 13.03
CA TRP A 821 -7.46 -14.17 11.57
C TRP A 821 -8.70 -14.61 10.80
N LEU A 822 -9.40 -15.67 11.22
CA LEU A 822 -10.64 -16.12 10.59
C LEU A 822 -11.78 -15.10 10.76
N GLU A 823 -11.91 -14.47 11.92
CA GLU A 823 -12.85 -13.36 12.15
C GLU A 823 -12.51 -12.15 11.26
N SER A 824 -11.22 -11.83 11.12
CA SER A 824 -10.77 -10.77 10.22
C SER A 824 -11.11 -11.08 8.75
N VAL A 825 -10.92 -12.32 8.30
CA VAL A 825 -11.33 -12.79 6.97
C VAL A 825 -12.85 -12.63 6.79
N ALA A 826 -13.64 -13.07 7.77
CA ALA A 826 -15.10 -12.96 7.72
C ALA A 826 -15.55 -11.49 7.69
N ALA A 827 -14.91 -10.62 8.47
CA ALA A 827 -15.19 -9.18 8.46
C ALA A 827 -14.98 -8.58 7.06
N VAL A 828 -13.81 -8.81 6.45
CA VAL A 828 -13.49 -8.27 5.12
C VAL A 828 -14.39 -8.84 4.02
N LYS A 829 -14.70 -10.14 4.05
CA LYS A 829 -15.66 -10.79 3.13
C LYS A 829 -17.06 -10.15 3.20
N ASN A 830 -17.49 -9.77 4.40
CA ASN A 830 -18.77 -9.11 4.65
C ASN A 830 -18.72 -7.57 4.50
N GLY A 831 -17.64 -7.01 3.98
CA GLY A 831 -17.49 -5.57 3.77
C GLY A 831 -17.26 -4.76 5.05
N ARG A 832 -16.92 -5.42 6.18
CA ARG A 832 -16.59 -4.80 7.46
C ARG A 832 -15.09 -4.68 7.68
N MET A 833 -14.67 -3.69 8.47
CA MET A 833 -13.27 -3.52 8.87
C MET A 833 -12.88 -4.62 9.86
N PRO A 834 -11.72 -5.29 9.66
CA PRO A 834 -11.20 -6.21 10.66
C PRO A 834 -10.71 -5.47 11.91
N ILE A 835 -10.67 -6.17 13.05
CA ILE A 835 -10.32 -5.60 14.37
C ILE A 835 -8.96 -4.88 14.35
N TRP A 836 -7.95 -5.50 13.75
CA TRP A 836 -6.59 -4.92 13.69
C TRP A 836 -6.50 -3.64 12.85
N TYR A 837 -7.39 -3.45 11.88
CA TYR A 837 -7.42 -2.23 11.07
C TYR A 837 -7.71 -0.99 11.92
N GLN A 838 -8.56 -1.16 12.92
CA GLN A 838 -8.97 -0.08 13.83
C GLN A 838 -7.87 0.25 14.84
N ALA A 839 -7.19 -0.76 15.38
CA ALA A 839 -6.06 -0.58 16.30
C ALA A 839 -4.90 0.21 15.68
N THR A 840 -4.77 0.19 14.35
CA THR A 840 -3.75 0.97 13.60
C THR A 840 -4.20 2.40 13.26
N MET A 841 -5.46 2.79 13.52
CA MET A 841 -5.99 4.15 13.29
C MET A 841 -5.76 5.11 14.47
N THR A 842 -5.54 4.60 15.67
CA THR A 842 -5.42 5.41 16.89
C THR A 842 -4.07 6.12 17.04
N LYS A 843 -3.15 5.97 16.10
CA LYS A 843 -1.80 6.57 16.10
C LYS A 843 -1.52 7.57 14.96
N GLN A 844 -2.55 8.04 14.25
CA GLN A 844 -2.38 9.14 13.27
C GLN A 844 -2.75 10.49 13.83
#